data_7fd90d711cc6af012c8df5406ea82506
#
_entry.id   7fd90d711cc6af012c8df5406ea82506
#
_cell.length_a   1.000
_cell.length_b   1.000
_cell.length_c   1.000
_cell.angle_alpha   90.00
_cell.angle_beta   90.00
_cell.angle_gamma   90.00
#
_symmetry.space_group_name_H-M   'P 1'
#
loop_
_entity.id
_entity.type
_entity.pdbx_description
1 polymer ?
#
loop_
_entity_poly.entity_id
_entity_poly.type
_entity_poly.pdbx_seq_one_letter_code
_entity_poly.pdbx_strand_id
1 'polypeptide(L)'
;MKKTFLSIALLLAAGIPSVMAQVSRINPIPQQCSQQGELFDLPAQWRVVCSKALESSIARQALNLISVKEDAKAPFTVTLALANEKAGRKAGKPLAKKAEAYSLQVSEKGITIVGNDERGLYYGVRSLIDMSGAGRLQVTNITDWPDVAWRGVVEGFYGTPWSHSARLSQLDFYGKHKMNVYIYGPKDDPYHRDHWRDPYPEAEGRLISELAEHARQQGVNFYWAIHPGVDIKWTTQDRDALVHKLELMYDLGVRAFAVFFDDIWGEGTKADKQAELLNYVDDNFISKKPDVVPLVFCPTEYNRAWANDQKGYLRTLGSTLHKSIEVMWTGNSVVHCIDKESMDWINERIQRRGYIWWNFPVSDFVRDHILLGPAYGNGLDIAPDVSGFVSNPMEHAEASKIALYGIADYTWNMQRYDADADWERALTEILPDAREALRTFALYNKDLGQNGHGFRREEGTELADVMAAVERGDKAAPDMVEARCRALRTAADILLTNRSNPQLIRELRPWLLQAKNLADYGEAVCQMARCKDGKTFPTFDDLYRQSRSIREQMYDLENSDVRHALQPGIKVGTKVMLPMINKLFAKTVEAWNAGHGTDYASSSDYVPYKLSGNVPQLILLPVSIQGQRVSIAPSNEVIKWPAGASITIESERTVTLQGMDFNLGIAGVAKHFRLEVAEGNGEWREVSLLHYNDKDPVIHTGNELGGMKATRLRLTNKTGEEQQVYFRNFNFVVQ
;
A
#
# COMPACT_ATOMS: atom_id res chain seq x y z
N MET A 1 -2.25 38.28 55.07
CA MET A 1 -3.26 37.20 55.16
C MET A 1 -3.50 36.61 53.77
N LYS A 2 -3.46 35.27 53.73
CA LYS A 2 -3.77 34.34 52.61
C LYS A 2 -2.62 34.02 51.67
N LYS A 3 -1.67 33.27 52.16
CA LYS A 3 -0.98 32.18 51.51
C LYS A 3 -1.60 30.89 52.04
N THR A 4 -1.93 29.98 51.19
CA THR A 4 -2.20 28.54 51.35
C THR A 4 -3.36 28.15 50.42
N PHE A 5 -3.00 27.45 49.37
CA PHE A 5 -3.75 26.40 48.68
C PHE A 5 -3.09 26.18 47.29
N LEU A 6 -1.95 25.49 47.34
CA LEU A 6 -1.41 24.86 46.12
C LEU A 6 -0.44 23.75 46.54
N SER A 7 -0.97 22.66 47.03
CA SER A 7 -0.16 21.43 47.29
C SER A 7 -1.07 20.27 47.67
N ILE A 8 -1.97 19.82 46.80
CA ILE A 8 -2.58 18.48 46.80
C ILE A 8 -3.17 18.24 45.41
N ALA A 9 -2.31 18.01 44.45
CA ALA A 9 -2.72 17.51 43.11
C ALA A 9 -1.57 16.81 42.34
N LEU A 10 -0.56 16.32 43.06
CA LEU A 10 0.61 15.70 42.42
C LEU A 10 0.96 14.31 42.99
N LEU A 11 -0.01 13.57 43.50
CA LEU A 11 0.25 12.24 44.09
C LEU A 11 -0.75 11.16 43.66
N LEU A 12 -1.45 11.34 42.54
CA LEU A 12 -2.38 10.32 42.00
C LEU A 12 -2.07 9.91 40.56
N ALA A 13 -0.92 10.28 40.00
CA ALA A 13 -0.54 9.96 38.64
C ALA A 13 0.53 8.85 38.47
N ALA A 14 0.94 8.21 39.56
CA ALA A 14 2.03 7.21 39.52
C ALA A 14 1.57 5.75 39.69
N GLY A 15 0.26 5.48 39.68
CA GLY A 15 -0.28 4.13 39.97
C GLY A 15 -1.09 3.45 38.85
N ILE A 16 -1.23 4.05 37.67
CA ILE A 16 -2.12 3.49 36.61
C ILE A 16 -1.42 2.88 35.39
N PRO A 17 -0.10 2.84 35.20
CA PRO A 17 0.47 2.30 33.97
C PRO A 17 0.53 0.79 33.86
N SER A 18 0.38 0.01 34.91
CA SER A 18 0.61 -1.44 34.82
C SER A 18 -0.64 -2.31 34.61
N VAL A 19 -1.83 -1.78 34.86
CA VAL A 19 -3.09 -2.56 34.79
C VAL A 19 -3.69 -2.61 33.39
N MET A 20 -3.47 -1.59 32.55
CA MET A 20 -3.91 -1.57 31.15
C MET A 20 -3.01 -2.40 30.22
N ALA A 21 -1.83 -2.84 30.66
CA ALA A 21 -0.74 -3.28 29.79
C ALA A 21 -0.93 -4.67 29.16
N GLN A 22 -1.81 -5.54 29.65
CA GLN A 22 -1.96 -6.89 29.08
C GLN A 22 -3.05 -6.96 27.99
N VAL A 23 -4.18 -6.32 28.21
CA VAL A 23 -5.25 -6.28 27.20
C VAL A 23 -4.84 -5.40 26.00
N SER A 24 -4.01 -4.39 26.22
CA SER A 24 -3.45 -3.58 25.13
C SER A 24 -2.53 -4.34 24.18
N ARG A 25 -2.09 -5.56 24.54
CA ARG A 25 -1.32 -6.46 23.66
C ARG A 25 -2.20 -7.29 22.73
N ILE A 26 -3.48 -7.44 23.07
CA ILE A 26 -4.39 -8.22 22.22
C ILE A 26 -4.70 -7.39 20.96
N ASN A 27 -4.46 -7.97 19.81
CA ASN A 27 -4.94 -7.44 18.55
C ASN A 27 -5.70 -8.55 17.80
N PRO A 28 -6.92 -8.29 17.37
CA PRO A 28 -7.75 -7.08 17.59
C PRO A 28 -8.18 -6.87 19.04
N ILE A 29 -8.50 -5.58 19.36
CA ILE A 29 -9.01 -5.20 20.68
C ILE A 29 -10.36 -5.88 20.94
N PRO A 30 -10.52 -6.58 22.09
CA PRO A 30 -11.76 -7.28 22.40
C PRO A 30 -12.98 -6.34 22.56
N GLN A 31 -14.16 -6.82 22.15
CA GLN A 31 -15.44 -6.12 22.32
C GLN A 31 -15.73 -5.81 23.79
N GLN A 32 -15.52 -6.77 24.66
CA GLN A 32 -15.74 -6.63 26.08
C GLN A 32 -14.61 -7.29 26.87
N CYS A 33 -14.03 -6.52 27.76
CA CYS A 33 -12.98 -7.01 28.65
C CYS A 33 -13.11 -6.39 30.05
N SER A 34 -12.85 -7.20 31.07
CA SER A 34 -12.67 -6.75 32.44
C SER A 34 -11.46 -7.43 33.07
N GLN A 35 -10.65 -6.64 33.77
CA GLN A 35 -9.48 -7.14 34.50
C GLN A 35 -9.60 -6.77 35.97
N GLN A 36 -9.12 -7.66 36.85
CA GLN A 36 -9.20 -7.48 38.31
C GLN A 36 -7.95 -8.08 38.98
N GLY A 37 -7.62 -7.54 40.14
CA GLY A 37 -6.52 -8.05 40.96
C GLY A 37 -5.13 -7.73 40.42
N GLU A 38 -4.12 -8.33 41.05
CA GLU A 38 -2.71 -8.19 40.70
C GLU A 38 -2.32 -9.23 39.61
N LEU A 39 -1.14 -9.02 39.01
CA LEU A 39 -0.53 -9.97 38.09
C LEU A 39 -0.02 -11.19 38.86
N PHE A 40 -0.31 -12.39 38.37
CA PHE A 40 0.24 -13.65 38.84
C PHE A 40 1.11 -14.33 37.78
N ASP A 41 2.08 -15.11 38.21
CA ASP A 41 2.99 -15.80 37.30
C ASP A 41 2.28 -16.94 36.57
N LEU A 42 2.61 -17.17 35.31
CA LEU A 42 2.19 -18.36 34.59
C LEU A 42 2.65 -19.60 35.35
N PRO A 43 1.80 -20.63 35.47
CA PRO A 43 2.20 -21.87 36.14
C PRO A 43 3.32 -22.57 35.36
N ALA A 44 4.23 -23.23 36.04
CA ALA A 44 5.24 -24.07 35.39
C ALA A 44 4.64 -25.23 34.59
N GLN A 45 3.47 -25.68 35.03
CA GLN A 45 2.74 -26.81 34.42
C GLN A 45 1.23 -26.52 34.46
N TRP A 46 0.53 -26.98 33.44
CA TRP A 46 -0.93 -27.02 33.40
C TRP A 46 -1.48 -28.33 32.87
N ARG A 47 -2.73 -28.60 33.15
CA ARG A 47 -3.50 -29.68 32.58
C ARG A 47 -4.48 -29.09 31.54
N VAL A 48 -4.45 -29.62 30.31
CA VAL A 48 -5.43 -29.23 29.29
C VAL A 48 -6.60 -30.18 29.31
N VAL A 49 -7.81 -29.66 29.30
CA VAL A 49 -9.07 -30.40 29.26
C VAL A 49 -9.90 -29.96 28.08
N CYS A 50 -10.18 -30.88 27.17
CA CYS A 50 -11.07 -30.65 26.03
C CYS A 50 -11.80 -31.94 25.66
N SER A 51 -12.78 -31.85 24.76
CA SER A 51 -13.42 -33.03 24.18
C SER A 51 -12.47 -33.72 23.19
N LYS A 52 -12.68 -35.02 22.93
CA LYS A 52 -11.89 -35.78 21.96
C LYS A 52 -11.89 -35.14 20.56
N ALA A 53 -12.99 -34.54 20.18
CA ALA A 53 -13.10 -33.84 18.89
C ALA A 53 -12.17 -32.61 18.77
N LEU A 54 -11.84 -31.98 19.90
CA LEU A 54 -10.99 -30.81 19.95
C LEU A 54 -9.49 -31.13 20.13
N GLU A 55 -9.10 -32.37 20.39
CA GLU A 55 -7.70 -32.76 20.62
C GLU A 55 -6.78 -32.44 19.42
N SER A 56 -7.29 -32.52 18.19
CA SER A 56 -6.58 -32.20 16.95
C SER A 56 -6.89 -30.82 16.39
N SER A 57 -7.72 -30.00 17.08
CA SER A 57 -8.11 -28.69 16.61
C SER A 57 -6.93 -27.71 16.57
N ILE A 58 -7.01 -26.70 15.68
CA ILE A 58 -6.01 -25.61 15.62
C ILE A 58 -5.93 -24.85 16.94
N ALA A 59 -7.03 -24.70 17.65
CA ALA A 59 -7.07 -24.09 18.99
C ALA A 59 -6.20 -24.86 19.99
N ARG A 60 -6.32 -26.19 19.99
CA ARG A 60 -5.53 -27.07 20.88
C ARG A 60 -4.04 -27.03 20.55
N GLN A 61 -3.71 -27.02 19.26
CA GLN A 61 -2.32 -26.92 18.78
C GLN A 61 -1.71 -25.56 19.12
N ALA A 62 -2.46 -24.45 18.98
CA ALA A 62 -1.99 -23.10 19.26
C ALA A 62 -1.56 -22.89 20.73
N LEU A 63 -2.12 -23.64 21.69
CA LEU A 63 -1.66 -23.58 23.08
C LEU A 63 -0.18 -23.91 23.25
N ASN A 64 0.42 -24.70 22.35
CA ASN A 64 1.85 -25.01 22.38
C ASN A 64 2.76 -23.80 22.14
N LEU A 65 2.20 -22.68 21.65
CA LEU A 65 2.94 -21.41 21.52
C LEU A 65 3.18 -20.72 22.88
N ILE A 66 2.47 -21.18 23.93
CA ILE A 66 2.72 -20.71 25.30
C ILE A 66 3.71 -21.69 25.96
N SER A 67 4.84 -21.18 26.44
CA SER A 67 5.93 -21.98 27.01
C SER A 67 5.58 -22.53 28.41
N VAL A 68 4.52 -23.31 28.52
CA VAL A 68 4.09 -23.99 29.76
C VAL A 68 4.01 -25.52 29.49
N LYS A 69 4.64 -26.32 30.37
CA LYS A 69 4.64 -27.76 30.22
C LYS A 69 3.25 -28.33 30.53
N GLU A 70 2.77 -29.24 29.68
CA GLU A 70 1.54 -29.97 29.94
C GLU A 70 1.81 -31.16 30.86
N ASP A 71 0.99 -31.27 31.91
CA ASP A 71 1.01 -32.43 32.87
C ASP A 71 -0.42 -32.75 33.31
N ALA A 72 -0.85 -33.97 33.06
CA ALA A 72 -2.20 -34.46 33.42
C ALA A 72 -2.54 -34.34 34.92
N LYS A 73 -1.52 -34.21 35.79
CA LYS A 73 -1.68 -34.09 37.25
C LYS A 73 -1.56 -32.65 37.73
N ALA A 74 -1.26 -31.68 36.85
CA ALA A 74 -1.13 -30.28 37.22
C ALA A 74 -2.44 -29.74 37.85
N PRO A 75 -2.34 -28.98 38.94
CA PRO A 75 -3.52 -28.41 39.59
C PRO A 75 -4.15 -27.26 38.76
N PHE A 76 -3.34 -26.52 38.01
CA PHE A 76 -3.82 -25.48 37.13
C PHE A 76 -4.40 -26.07 35.85
N THR A 77 -5.65 -25.74 35.51
CA THR A 77 -6.37 -26.33 34.39
C THR A 77 -6.67 -25.33 33.32
N VAL A 78 -6.39 -25.68 32.06
CA VAL A 78 -6.85 -24.93 30.85
C VAL A 78 -7.97 -25.77 30.22
N THR A 79 -9.18 -25.23 30.19
CA THR A 79 -10.36 -25.87 29.59
C THR A 79 -10.68 -25.23 28.25
N LEU A 80 -10.74 -26.07 27.20
CA LEU A 80 -11.21 -25.70 25.86
C LEU A 80 -12.56 -26.36 25.59
N ALA A 81 -13.57 -25.59 25.17
CA ALA A 81 -14.89 -26.16 24.88
C ALA A 81 -15.62 -25.37 23.80
N LEU A 82 -16.53 -26.01 23.08
CA LEU A 82 -17.53 -25.36 22.27
C LEU A 82 -18.78 -25.05 23.12
N ALA A 83 -19.49 -23.95 22.77
CA ALA A 83 -20.67 -23.51 23.51
C ALA A 83 -21.80 -24.56 23.55
N ASN A 84 -21.90 -25.43 22.55
CA ASN A 84 -22.86 -26.54 22.47
C ASN A 84 -22.44 -27.78 23.25
N GLU A 85 -21.21 -27.86 23.77
CA GLU A 85 -20.74 -28.96 24.60
C GLU A 85 -21.15 -28.82 26.08
N LYS A 86 -21.14 -29.91 26.85
CA LYS A 86 -21.47 -29.89 28.28
C LYS A 86 -20.56 -28.96 29.08
N ALA A 87 -19.24 -28.94 28.76
CA ALA A 87 -18.26 -28.09 29.41
C ALA A 87 -18.54 -26.60 29.09
N GLY A 88 -18.83 -26.27 27.83
CA GLY A 88 -19.17 -24.90 27.39
C GLY A 88 -20.45 -24.38 28.07
N ARG A 89 -21.52 -25.22 28.11
CA ARG A 89 -22.76 -24.86 28.81
C ARG A 89 -22.56 -24.64 30.32
N LYS A 90 -21.64 -25.37 30.94
CA LYS A 90 -21.31 -25.25 32.38
C LYS A 90 -20.47 -23.97 32.67
N ALA A 91 -19.70 -23.51 31.73
CA ALA A 91 -18.89 -22.28 31.83
C ALA A 91 -19.74 -20.99 31.91
N GLY A 92 -21.00 -21.03 31.56
CA GLY A 92 -22.06 -20.22 32.15
C GLY A 92 -22.23 -18.79 31.66
N LYS A 93 -21.49 -18.25 30.69
CA LYS A 93 -21.80 -16.93 30.11
C LYS A 93 -22.34 -17.08 28.70
N PRO A 94 -23.50 -16.47 28.39
CA PRO A 94 -24.01 -16.46 27.02
C PRO A 94 -23.03 -15.72 26.12
N LEU A 95 -22.59 -16.38 25.07
CA LEU A 95 -21.82 -15.74 23.99
C LEU A 95 -22.76 -14.97 23.08
N ALA A 96 -22.23 -13.96 22.40
CA ALA A 96 -22.92 -13.32 21.28
C ALA A 96 -23.34 -14.40 20.28
N LYS A 97 -24.58 -14.32 19.74
CA LYS A 97 -25.06 -15.23 18.69
C LYS A 97 -24.42 -14.87 17.33
N LYS A 98 -23.10 -14.87 17.28
CA LYS A 98 -22.30 -14.60 16.08
C LYS A 98 -21.33 -15.74 15.86
N ALA A 99 -21.04 -16.07 14.62
CA ALA A 99 -19.92 -16.94 14.28
C ALA A 99 -18.63 -16.35 14.85
N GLU A 100 -17.67 -17.21 15.18
CA GLU A 100 -16.35 -16.85 15.70
C GLU A 100 -16.35 -16.15 17.08
N ALA A 101 -17.52 -16.03 17.74
CA ALA A 101 -17.57 -15.47 19.10
C ALA A 101 -16.91 -16.42 20.11
N TYR A 102 -16.27 -15.84 21.12
CA TYR A 102 -15.64 -16.59 22.21
C TYR A 102 -15.75 -15.88 23.55
N SER A 103 -15.54 -16.65 24.64
CA SER A 103 -15.24 -16.12 25.97
C SER A 103 -13.91 -16.70 26.46
N LEU A 104 -13.12 -15.84 27.13
CA LEU A 104 -11.89 -16.22 27.81
C LEU A 104 -11.98 -15.77 29.27
N GLN A 105 -11.87 -16.72 30.19
CA GLN A 105 -11.85 -16.48 31.62
C GLN A 105 -10.51 -16.93 32.18
N VAL A 106 -9.76 -16.01 32.76
CA VAL A 106 -8.46 -16.24 33.40
C VAL A 106 -8.62 -16.04 34.89
N SER A 107 -8.17 -17.01 35.69
CA SER A 107 -8.12 -16.94 37.13
C SER A 107 -6.83 -17.58 37.64
N GLU A 108 -6.47 -17.36 38.91
CA GLU A 108 -5.31 -17.97 39.55
C GLU A 108 -5.42 -19.54 39.64
N LYS A 109 -6.61 -20.11 39.44
CA LYS A 109 -6.86 -21.53 39.52
C LYS A 109 -6.96 -22.21 38.18
N GLY A 110 -7.10 -21.45 37.10
CA GLY A 110 -7.23 -22.02 35.76
C GLY A 110 -7.78 -21.04 34.75
N ILE A 111 -7.82 -21.49 33.51
CA ILE A 111 -8.27 -20.77 32.32
C ILE A 111 -9.42 -21.56 31.71
N THR A 112 -10.46 -20.87 31.28
CA THR A 112 -11.55 -21.46 30.50
C THR A 112 -11.79 -20.65 29.25
N ILE A 113 -11.74 -21.32 28.09
CA ILE A 113 -12.00 -20.72 26.77
C ILE A 113 -13.17 -21.46 26.14
N VAL A 114 -14.20 -20.72 25.73
CA VAL A 114 -15.39 -21.26 25.07
C VAL A 114 -15.60 -20.52 23.76
N GLY A 115 -15.63 -21.25 22.64
CA GLY A 115 -15.99 -20.72 21.32
C GLY A 115 -17.39 -21.12 20.89
N ASN A 116 -18.08 -20.28 20.12
CA ASN A 116 -19.30 -20.69 19.43
C ASN A 116 -19.04 -21.77 18.37
N ASP A 117 -17.87 -21.70 17.78
CA ASP A 117 -17.31 -22.62 16.80
C ASP A 117 -15.81 -22.82 17.02
N GLU A 118 -15.17 -23.70 16.24
CA GLU A 118 -13.73 -23.99 16.39
C GLU A 118 -12.86 -22.76 16.14
N ARG A 119 -13.25 -21.87 15.22
CA ARG A 119 -12.51 -20.66 14.92
C ARG A 119 -12.61 -19.63 16.06
N GLY A 120 -13.80 -19.47 16.64
CA GLY A 120 -13.98 -18.66 17.86
C GLY A 120 -13.15 -19.19 19.03
N LEU A 121 -13.09 -20.53 19.20
CA LEU A 121 -12.22 -21.14 20.21
C LEU A 121 -10.74 -20.85 19.95
N TYR A 122 -10.30 -20.95 18.70
CA TYR A 122 -8.93 -20.61 18.28
C TYR A 122 -8.59 -19.13 18.61
N TYR A 123 -9.49 -18.21 18.30
CA TYR A 123 -9.30 -16.77 18.61
C TYR A 123 -9.24 -16.49 20.11
N GLY A 124 -9.98 -17.23 20.92
CA GLY A 124 -9.83 -17.17 22.37
C GLY A 124 -8.45 -17.61 22.85
N VAL A 125 -7.88 -18.66 22.24
CA VAL A 125 -6.51 -19.10 22.50
C VAL A 125 -5.49 -18.05 22.02
N ARG A 126 -5.68 -17.44 20.85
CA ARG A 126 -4.81 -16.36 20.37
C ARG A 126 -4.77 -15.19 21.36
N SER A 127 -5.92 -14.77 21.90
CA SER A 127 -5.97 -13.73 22.93
C SER A 127 -5.23 -14.12 24.21
N LEU A 128 -5.29 -15.39 24.61
CA LEU A 128 -4.50 -15.89 25.75
C LEU A 128 -2.99 -15.82 25.44
N ILE A 129 -2.56 -16.18 24.23
CA ILE A 129 -1.16 -16.11 23.82
C ILE A 129 -0.65 -14.67 23.91
N ASP A 130 -1.39 -13.71 23.37
CA ASP A 130 -1.03 -12.28 23.40
C ASP A 130 -0.90 -11.76 24.84
N MET A 131 -1.78 -12.18 25.75
CA MET A 131 -1.72 -11.82 27.16
C MET A 131 -0.54 -12.46 27.89
N SER A 132 -0.15 -13.68 27.52
CA SER A 132 0.84 -14.49 28.24
C SER A 132 2.30 -14.13 27.92
N GLY A 133 2.56 -13.29 26.92
CA GLY A 133 3.89 -13.02 26.38
C GLY A 133 4.93 -12.47 27.38
N ALA A 134 4.51 -11.99 28.56
CA ALA A 134 5.40 -11.55 29.64
C ALA A 134 5.60 -12.60 30.77
N GLY A 135 5.12 -13.84 30.60
CA GLY A 135 5.21 -14.88 31.61
C GLY A 135 4.30 -14.67 32.82
N ARG A 136 3.41 -13.68 32.80
CA ARG A 136 2.46 -13.34 33.87
C ARG A 136 1.08 -13.10 33.30
N LEU A 137 0.04 -13.39 34.08
CA LEU A 137 -1.36 -13.15 33.73
C LEU A 137 -2.05 -12.32 34.80
N GLN A 138 -3.15 -11.69 34.43
CA GLN A 138 -4.09 -11.05 35.36
C GLN A 138 -5.44 -11.75 35.28
N VAL A 139 -6.20 -11.74 36.38
CA VAL A 139 -7.58 -12.22 36.38
C VAL A 139 -8.37 -11.41 35.36
N THR A 140 -8.83 -12.06 34.31
CA THR A 140 -9.40 -11.40 33.14
C THR A 140 -10.64 -12.14 32.65
N ASN A 141 -11.67 -11.41 32.28
CA ASN A 141 -12.84 -11.92 31.58
C ASN A 141 -12.98 -11.18 30.25
N ILE A 142 -12.99 -11.91 29.16
CA ILE A 142 -13.23 -11.42 27.80
C ILE A 142 -14.47 -12.09 27.27
N THR A 143 -15.35 -11.32 26.61
CA THR A 143 -16.40 -11.82 25.72
C THR A 143 -16.26 -11.06 24.41
N ASP A 144 -16.04 -11.78 23.30
CA ASP A 144 -15.54 -11.19 22.10
C ASP A 144 -16.15 -11.80 20.84
N TRP A 145 -16.23 -11.02 19.78
CA TRP A 145 -16.77 -11.41 18.47
C TRP A 145 -16.39 -10.39 17.38
N PRO A 146 -16.29 -10.81 16.12
CA PRO A 146 -16.02 -9.86 15.02
C PRO A 146 -17.26 -9.05 14.63
N ASP A 147 -17.06 -7.81 14.23
CA ASP A 147 -18.11 -6.97 13.62
C ASP A 147 -18.34 -7.36 12.16
N VAL A 148 -17.29 -7.67 11.40
CA VAL A 148 -17.36 -8.08 9.99
C VAL A 148 -17.06 -9.58 9.87
N ALA A 149 -17.89 -10.31 9.13
CA ALA A 149 -17.80 -11.77 9.04
C ALA A 149 -16.56 -12.23 8.27
N TRP A 150 -16.28 -11.66 7.09
CA TRP A 150 -15.14 -11.99 6.25
C TRP A 150 -14.11 -10.86 6.31
N ARG A 151 -12.91 -11.14 6.80
CA ARG A 151 -11.88 -10.14 7.13
C ARG A 151 -10.52 -10.61 6.64
N GLY A 152 -9.78 -9.76 5.92
CA GLY A 152 -8.45 -10.15 5.49
C GLY A 152 -7.89 -9.37 4.34
N VAL A 153 -7.30 -10.07 3.39
CA VAL A 153 -6.48 -9.50 2.33
C VAL A 153 -6.82 -10.10 0.97
N VAL A 154 -6.77 -9.29 -0.07
CA VAL A 154 -6.75 -9.72 -1.47
C VAL A 154 -5.41 -9.35 -2.10
N GLU A 155 -4.61 -10.32 -2.52
CA GLU A 155 -3.41 -10.11 -3.33
C GLU A 155 -3.84 -9.83 -4.77
N GLY A 156 -4.25 -8.58 -5.02
CA GLY A 156 -4.82 -8.15 -6.31
C GLY A 156 -4.09 -6.95 -6.92
N PHE A 157 -2.97 -6.51 -6.35
CA PHE A 157 -2.17 -5.38 -6.82
C PHE A 157 -1.43 -5.69 -8.12
N TYR A 158 -1.16 -4.64 -8.89
CA TYR A 158 -0.20 -4.68 -9.99
C TYR A 158 1.21 -4.44 -9.45
N GLY A 159 2.19 -5.23 -9.89
CA GLY A 159 3.56 -5.13 -9.43
C GLY A 159 4.27 -6.45 -9.37
N THR A 160 5.32 -6.53 -8.54
CA THR A 160 6.01 -7.78 -8.27
C THR A 160 5.18 -8.61 -7.28
N PRO A 161 4.67 -9.78 -7.68
CA PRO A 161 3.88 -10.62 -6.79
C PRO A 161 4.70 -11.07 -5.58
N TRP A 162 4.01 -11.36 -4.51
CA TRP A 162 4.65 -11.88 -3.33
C TRP A 162 5.32 -13.22 -3.58
N SER A 163 6.49 -13.43 -2.98
CA SER A 163 7.13 -14.74 -2.97
C SER A 163 6.31 -15.74 -2.14
N HIS A 164 6.51 -17.03 -2.38
CA HIS A 164 5.86 -18.07 -1.59
C HIS A 164 6.12 -17.92 -0.08
N SER A 165 7.37 -17.61 0.31
CA SER A 165 7.71 -17.36 1.72
C SER A 165 7.04 -16.11 2.29
N ALA A 166 6.85 -15.07 1.49
CA ALA A 166 6.12 -13.89 1.92
C ALA A 166 4.63 -14.22 2.17
N ARG A 167 4.01 -15.03 1.30
CA ARG A 167 2.62 -15.48 1.48
C ARG A 167 2.45 -16.32 2.74
N LEU A 168 3.38 -17.22 3.04
CA LEU A 168 3.37 -17.99 4.30
C LEU A 168 3.48 -17.05 5.51
N SER A 169 4.39 -16.07 5.50
CA SER A 169 4.54 -15.06 6.55
C SER A 169 3.27 -14.20 6.73
N GLN A 170 2.57 -13.91 5.64
CA GLN A 170 1.29 -13.21 5.69
C GLN A 170 0.19 -14.08 6.32
N LEU A 171 0.10 -15.35 5.97
CA LEU A 171 -0.88 -16.28 6.55
C LEU A 171 -0.68 -16.44 8.06
N ASP A 172 0.57 -16.52 8.53
CA ASP A 172 0.89 -16.52 9.97
C ASP A 172 0.40 -15.21 10.64
N PHE A 173 0.62 -14.08 10.00
CA PHE A 173 0.16 -12.79 10.48
C PHE A 173 -1.38 -12.73 10.53
N TYR A 174 -2.08 -13.20 9.49
CA TYR A 174 -3.55 -13.19 9.46
C TYR A 174 -4.12 -14.04 10.59
N GLY A 175 -3.63 -15.27 10.79
CA GLY A 175 -4.07 -16.14 11.88
C GLY A 175 -3.81 -15.53 13.26
N LYS A 176 -2.66 -14.86 13.44
CA LYS A 176 -2.33 -14.16 14.68
C LYS A 176 -3.33 -13.04 14.98
N HIS A 177 -3.70 -12.25 13.97
CA HIS A 177 -4.55 -11.07 14.09
C HIS A 177 -6.04 -11.33 13.75
N LYS A 178 -6.49 -12.59 13.85
CA LYS A 178 -7.90 -13.01 13.70
C LYS A 178 -8.54 -12.60 12.36
N MET A 179 -7.73 -12.44 11.32
CA MET A 179 -8.21 -12.37 9.95
C MET A 179 -8.52 -13.77 9.44
N ASN A 180 -9.58 -13.94 8.65
CA ASN A 180 -10.06 -15.25 8.22
C ASN A 180 -10.12 -15.43 6.70
N VAL A 181 -9.62 -14.44 5.92
CA VAL A 181 -9.64 -14.45 4.46
C VAL A 181 -8.27 -14.06 3.90
N TYR A 182 -7.78 -14.84 2.97
CA TYR A 182 -6.74 -14.46 2.04
C TYR A 182 -7.18 -14.83 0.62
N ILE A 183 -7.31 -13.86 -0.27
CA ILE A 183 -7.69 -14.07 -1.67
C ILE A 183 -6.43 -14.00 -2.53
N TYR A 184 -6.07 -15.14 -3.11
CA TYR A 184 -4.96 -15.28 -4.04
C TYR A 184 -5.43 -14.92 -5.45
N GLY A 185 -5.01 -13.76 -5.94
CA GLY A 185 -5.33 -13.27 -7.28
C GLY A 185 -4.21 -12.42 -7.89
N PRO A 186 -2.91 -12.89 -7.83
CA PRO A 186 -1.79 -12.12 -8.34
C PRO A 186 -1.91 -11.92 -9.86
N LYS A 187 -1.68 -10.69 -10.32
CA LYS A 187 -1.93 -10.29 -11.72
C LYS A 187 -1.01 -10.93 -12.74
N ASP A 188 0.09 -11.55 -12.33
CA ASP A 188 1.08 -12.23 -13.19
C ASP A 188 0.97 -13.76 -13.18
N ASP A 189 0.02 -14.33 -12.43
CA ASP A 189 -0.25 -15.76 -12.49
C ASP A 189 -1.04 -16.09 -13.76
N PRO A 190 -0.43 -16.74 -14.78
CA PRO A 190 -1.11 -17.01 -16.03
C PRO A 190 -2.26 -18.01 -15.88
N TYR A 191 -2.19 -18.92 -14.90
CA TYR A 191 -3.21 -19.95 -14.67
C TYR A 191 -4.43 -19.42 -13.92
N HIS A 192 -4.31 -18.26 -13.33
CA HIS A 192 -5.41 -17.48 -12.79
C HIS A 192 -6.11 -16.64 -13.88
N ARG A 193 -5.40 -16.21 -14.94
CA ARG A 193 -5.87 -15.21 -15.90
C ARG A 193 -5.78 -15.70 -17.36
N ASP A 194 -4.64 -15.58 -18.00
CA ASP A 194 -4.47 -15.79 -19.47
C ASP A 194 -4.65 -17.24 -19.89
N HIS A 195 -4.23 -18.19 -19.05
CA HIS A 195 -4.33 -19.63 -19.22
C HIS A 195 -5.31 -20.25 -18.21
N TRP A 196 -6.39 -19.53 -17.89
CA TRP A 196 -7.32 -19.94 -16.83
C TRP A 196 -7.99 -21.31 -17.07
N ARG A 197 -8.03 -21.78 -18.32
CA ARG A 197 -8.57 -23.10 -18.68
C ARG A 197 -7.58 -24.24 -18.41
N ASP A 198 -6.28 -23.92 -18.36
CA ASP A 198 -5.23 -24.93 -18.25
C ASP A 198 -4.99 -25.34 -16.78
N PRO A 199 -4.64 -26.60 -16.49
CA PRO A 199 -4.22 -27.01 -15.17
C PRO A 199 -2.91 -26.34 -14.77
N TYR A 200 -2.68 -26.14 -13.48
CA TYR A 200 -1.34 -25.77 -13.01
C TYR A 200 -0.33 -26.88 -13.31
N PRO A 201 0.91 -26.53 -13.70
CA PRO A 201 2.01 -27.48 -13.64
C PRO A 201 2.16 -28.04 -12.22
N GLU A 202 2.67 -29.27 -12.12
CA GLU A 202 2.73 -30.01 -10.85
C GLU A 202 3.49 -29.24 -9.74
N ALA A 203 4.58 -28.53 -10.10
CA ALA A 203 5.38 -27.77 -9.13
C ALA A 203 4.61 -26.59 -8.53
N GLU A 204 3.95 -25.80 -9.38
CA GLU A 204 3.12 -24.66 -8.99
C GLU A 204 1.87 -25.11 -8.23
N GLY A 205 1.25 -26.21 -8.68
CA GLY A 205 0.11 -26.81 -7.97
C GLY A 205 0.47 -27.25 -6.56
N ARG A 206 1.67 -27.77 -6.32
CA ARG A 206 2.17 -28.08 -4.96
C ARG A 206 2.28 -26.83 -4.10
N LEU A 207 2.81 -25.72 -4.63
CA LEU A 207 2.91 -24.45 -3.88
C LEU A 207 1.52 -23.93 -3.49
N ILE A 208 0.52 -24.03 -4.37
CA ILE A 208 -0.86 -23.67 -4.04
C ILE A 208 -1.40 -24.58 -2.92
N SER A 209 -1.17 -25.90 -3.01
CA SER A 209 -1.60 -26.85 -1.98
C SER A 209 -0.97 -26.55 -0.62
N GLU A 210 0.33 -26.22 -0.59
CA GLU A 210 1.04 -25.82 0.64
C GLU A 210 0.43 -24.55 1.25
N LEU A 211 0.09 -23.53 0.44
CA LEU A 211 -0.56 -22.32 0.92
C LEU A 211 -1.96 -22.59 1.48
N ALA A 212 -2.75 -23.43 0.80
CA ALA A 212 -4.09 -23.78 1.26
C ALA A 212 -4.05 -24.53 2.60
N GLU A 213 -3.12 -25.47 2.76
CA GLU A 213 -2.94 -26.22 4.00
C GLU A 213 -2.42 -25.31 5.13
N HIS A 214 -1.43 -24.45 4.85
CA HIS A 214 -0.91 -23.51 5.84
C HIS A 214 -1.99 -22.53 6.31
N ALA A 215 -2.79 -21.99 5.38
CA ALA A 215 -3.92 -21.13 5.70
C ALA A 215 -4.92 -21.83 6.63
N ARG A 216 -5.25 -23.11 6.35
CA ARG A 216 -6.14 -23.90 7.20
C ARG A 216 -5.59 -24.05 8.61
N GLN A 217 -4.26 -24.24 8.77
CA GLN A 217 -3.60 -24.35 10.08
C GLN A 217 -3.63 -23.01 10.84
N GLN A 218 -3.72 -21.88 10.13
CA GLN A 218 -3.85 -20.54 10.71
C GLN A 218 -5.32 -20.09 10.89
N GLY A 219 -6.30 -20.95 10.57
CA GLY A 219 -7.71 -20.59 10.64
C GLY A 219 -8.16 -19.61 9.55
N VAL A 220 -7.42 -19.52 8.45
CA VAL A 220 -7.67 -18.63 7.33
C VAL A 220 -8.27 -19.40 6.16
N ASN A 221 -9.30 -18.85 5.51
CA ASN A 221 -9.81 -19.36 4.26
C ASN A 221 -8.91 -18.87 3.11
N PHE A 222 -8.23 -19.81 2.46
CA PHE A 222 -7.45 -19.55 1.26
C PHE A 222 -8.41 -19.54 0.07
N TYR A 223 -8.78 -18.32 -0.39
CA TYR A 223 -9.53 -18.14 -1.63
C TYR A 223 -8.58 -18.17 -2.83
N TRP A 224 -8.84 -19.07 -3.74
CA TRP A 224 -8.21 -19.02 -5.05
C TRP A 224 -9.11 -18.29 -6.03
N ALA A 225 -8.61 -17.19 -6.62
CA ALA A 225 -9.37 -16.42 -7.58
C ALA A 225 -9.09 -16.89 -9.01
N ILE A 226 -10.08 -16.73 -9.91
CA ILE A 226 -9.95 -16.92 -11.35
C ILE A 226 -10.51 -15.71 -12.10
N HIS A 227 -9.85 -15.30 -13.18
CA HIS A 227 -10.19 -14.11 -13.95
C HIS A 227 -10.45 -14.45 -15.44
N PRO A 228 -11.60 -15.03 -15.77
CA PRO A 228 -11.89 -15.51 -17.14
C PRO A 228 -12.33 -14.39 -18.10
N GLY A 229 -12.58 -13.17 -17.61
CA GLY A 229 -13.31 -12.11 -18.30
C GLY A 229 -12.68 -11.59 -19.58
N VAL A 230 -11.36 -11.75 -19.75
CA VAL A 230 -10.65 -11.21 -20.93
C VAL A 230 -11.04 -11.92 -22.21
N ASP A 231 -11.23 -13.25 -22.17
CA ASP A 231 -11.39 -14.06 -23.37
C ASP A 231 -12.60 -15.01 -23.36
N ILE A 232 -13.44 -14.98 -22.33
CA ILE A 232 -14.62 -15.84 -22.19
C ILE A 232 -15.59 -15.65 -23.35
N LYS A 233 -16.12 -16.76 -23.90
CA LYS A 233 -17.03 -16.77 -25.05
C LYS A 233 -18.49 -17.06 -24.69
N TRP A 234 -18.79 -17.27 -23.41
CA TRP A 234 -20.12 -17.60 -22.90
C TRP A 234 -20.70 -18.90 -23.47
N THR A 235 -19.87 -19.82 -23.94
CA THR A 235 -20.25 -21.12 -24.44
C THR A 235 -20.38 -22.14 -23.30
N THR A 236 -21.09 -23.24 -23.58
CA THR A 236 -21.12 -24.38 -22.64
C THR A 236 -19.71 -24.92 -22.38
N GLN A 237 -18.83 -24.91 -23.39
CA GLN A 237 -17.44 -25.36 -23.24
C GLN A 237 -16.67 -24.50 -22.25
N ASP A 238 -16.77 -23.17 -22.31
CA ASP A 238 -16.09 -22.27 -21.35
C ASP A 238 -16.65 -22.40 -19.94
N ARG A 239 -17.98 -22.54 -19.83
CA ARG A 239 -18.64 -22.78 -18.56
C ARG A 239 -18.16 -24.09 -17.88
N ASP A 240 -18.08 -25.17 -18.68
CA ASP A 240 -17.64 -26.46 -18.18
C ASP A 240 -16.13 -26.47 -17.86
N ALA A 241 -15.32 -25.74 -18.65
CA ALA A 241 -13.90 -25.53 -18.39
C ALA A 241 -13.68 -24.79 -17.06
N LEU A 242 -14.51 -23.78 -16.76
CA LEU A 242 -14.43 -23.06 -15.47
C LEU A 242 -14.71 -24.00 -14.30
N VAL A 243 -15.80 -24.75 -14.36
CA VAL A 243 -16.14 -25.73 -13.29
C VAL A 243 -15.03 -26.78 -13.16
N HIS A 244 -14.52 -27.30 -14.27
CA HIS A 244 -13.40 -28.26 -14.25
C HIS A 244 -12.16 -27.66 -13.56
N LYS A 245 -11.81 -26.41 -13.87
CA LYS A 245 -10.69 -25.73 -13.23
C LYS A 245 -10.89 -25.60 -11.71
N LEU A 246 -12.11 -25.24 -11.27
CA LEU A 246 -12.44 -25.18 -9.85
C LEU A 246 -12.32 -26.56 -9.16
N GLU A 247 -12.72 -27.65 -9.84
CA GLU A 247 -12.53 -29.01 -9.34
C GLU A 247 -11.04 -29.35 -9.17
N LEU A 248 -10.19 -29.03 -10.15
CA LEU A 248 -8.74 -29.23 -10.05
C LEU A 248 -8.15 -28.48 -8.84
N MET A 249 -8.60 -27.26 -8.58
CA MET A 249 -8.15 -26.49 -7.42
C MET A 249 -8.68 -27.07 -6.10
N TYR A 250 -9.90 -27.60 -6.13
CA TYR A 250 -10.46 -28.31 -4.96
C TYR A 250 -9.64 -29.57 -4.61
N ASP A 251 -9.18 -30.31 -5.62
CA ASP A 251 -8.32 -31.48 -5.45
C ASP A 251 -6.94 -31.11 -4.88
N LEU A 252 -6.45 -29.89 -5.16
CA LEU A 252 -5.25 -29.31 -4.53
C LEU A 252 -5.48 -28.85 -3.08
N GLY A 253 -6.69 -28.98 -2.53
CA GLY A 253 -6.99 -28.62 -1.15
C GLY A 253 -7.64 -27.25 -0.96
N VAL A 254 -7.89 -26.50 -2.03
CA VAL A 254 -8.60 -25.20 -1.97
C VAL A 254 -10.06 -25.43 -1.54
N ARG A 255 -10.57 -24.57 -0.64
CA ARG A 255 -11.94 -24.64 -0.10
C ARG A 255 -12.68 -23.30 -0.17
N ALA A 256 -12.09 -22.31 -0.84
CA ALA A 256 -12.68 -21.01 -1.04
C ALA A 256 -12.33 -20.51 -2.45
N PHE A 257 -13.30 -19.92 -3.14
CA PHE A 257 -13.16 -19.55 -4.54
C PHE A 257 -13.67 -18.14 -4.80
N ALA A 258 -12.99 -17.45 -5.72
CA ALA A 258 -13.40 -16.15 -6.21
C ALA A 258 -13.37 -16.11 -7.74
N VAL A 259 -14.27 -15.34 -8.35
CA VAL A 259 -14.30 -15.09 -9.79
C VAL A 259 -14.24 -13.60 -10.03
N PHE A 260 -13.26 -13.16 -10.82
CA PHE A 260 -12.99 -11.75 -11.05
C PHE A 260 -13.32 -11.35 -12.49
N PHE A 261 -13.98 -10.20 -12.64
CA PHE A 261 -14.30 -9.53 -13.89
C PHE A 261 -13.92 -8.04 -13.85
N ASP A 262 -12.97 -7.70 -12.97
CA ASP A 262 -12.40 -6.35 -12.88
C ASP A 262 -11.48 -6.07 -14.09
N ASP A 263 -11.30 -4.80 -14.40
CA ASP A 263 -10.36 -4.27 -15.41
C ASP A 263 -10.46 -4.92 -16.77
N ILE A 264 -11.67 -5.21 -17.23
CA ILE A 264 -11.95 -5.80 -18.56
C ILE A 264 -12.86 -4.91 -19.37
N TRP A 265 -12.94 -5.22 -20.66
CA TRP A 265 -13.84 -4.59 -21.63
C TRP A 265 -14.41 -5.62 -22.62
N GLY A 266 -15.42 -5.21 -23.38
CA GLY A 266 -16.02 -6.04 -24.44
C GLY A 266 -17.03 -7.07 -23.93
N GLU A 267 -17.01 -8.28 -24.48
CA GLU A 267 -18.03 -9.32 -24.24
C GLU A 267 -18.05 -9.81 -22.79
N GLY A 268 -16.90 -9.79 -22.09
CA GLY A 268 -16.79 -10.21 -20.70
C GLY A 268 -17.60 -9.36 -19.71
N THR A 269 -18.01 -8.15 -20.10
CA THR A 269 -18.64 -7.16 -19.21
C THR A 269 -20.17 -7.26 -19.06
N LYS A 270 -20.80 -8.30 -19.63
CA LYS A 270 -22.25 -8.44 -19.64
C LYS A 270 -22.79 -8.98 -18.31
N ALA A 271 -23.55 -8.16 -17.58
CA ALA A 271 -24.08 -8.50 -16.26
C ALA A 271 -24.92 -9.77 -16.21
N ASP A 272 -25.83 -9.94 -17.21
CA ASP A 272 -26.70 -11.11 -17.33
C ASP A 272 -25.88 -12.39 -17.54
N LYS A 273 -24.84 -12.33 -18.37
CA LYS A 273 -23.95 -13.45 -18.64
C LYS A 273 -23.05 -13.80 -17.47
N GLN A 274 -22.53 -12.79 -16.77
CA GLN A 274 -21.77 -12.99 -15.54
C GLN A 274 -22.66 -13.65 -14.47
N ALA A 275 -23.90 -13.16 -14.28
CA ALA A 275 -24.84 -13.74 -13.32
C ALA A 275 -25.24 -15.18 -13.69
N GLU A 276 -25.53 -15.48 -14.98
CA GLU A 276 -25.82 -16.83 -15.47
C GLU A 276 -24.68 -17.80 -15.15
N LEU A 277 -23.43 -17.41 -15.46
CA LEU A 277 -22.25 -18.22 -15.19
C LEU A 277 -22.03 -18.46 -13.70
N LEU A 278 -22.10 -17.40 -12.88
CA LEU A 278 -21.84 -17.49 -11.44
C LEU A 278 -22.91 -18.30 -10.72
N ASN A 279 -24.19 -18.14 -11.10
CA ASN A 279 -25.26 -18.96 -10.56
C ASN A 279 -25.07 -20.44 -10.94
N TYR A 280 -24.61 -20.72 -12.18
CA TYR A 280 -24.28 -22.08 -12.60
C TYR A 280 -23.13 -22.68 -11.75
N VAL A 281 -22.09 -21.90 -11.49
CA VAL A 281 -20.97 -22.31 -10.62
C VAL A 281 -21.47 -22.57 -9.18
N ASP A 282 -22.32 -21.70 -8.66
CA ASP A 282 -22.90 -21.86 -7.33
C ASP A 282 -23.73 -23.15 -7.23
N ASP A 283 -24.64 -23.41 -8.18
CA ASP A 283 -25.49 -24.58 -8.22
C ASP A 283 -24.75 -25.90 -8.47
N ASN A 284 -23.72 -25.88 -9.31
CA ASN A 284 -23.09 -27.11 -9.81
C ASN A 284 -21.74 -27.44 -9.14
N PHE A 285 -21.16 -26.49 -8.43
CA PHE A 285 -19.89 -26.69 -7.74
C PHE A 285 -19.97 -26.28 -6.25
N ILE A 286 -20.22 -24.99 -5.95
CA ILE A 286 -20.14 -24.49 -4.56
C ILE A 286 -21.13 -25.20 -3.63
N SER A 287 -22.43 -25.21 -3.98
CA SER A 287 -23.49 -25.76 -3.16
C SER A 287 -23.42 -27.29 -2.99
N LYS A 288 -22.68 -27.96 -3.85
CA LYS A 288 -22.50 -29.43 -3.78
C LYS A 288 -21.37 -29.86 -2.81
N LYS A 289 -20.59 -28.91 -2.31
CA LYS A 289 -19.42 -29.19 -1.45
C LYS A 289 -19.62 -28.55 -0.07
N PRO A 290 -19.95 -29.32 0.96
CA PRO A 290 -20.31 -28.77 2.28
C PRO A 290 -19.13 -28.12 3.03
N ASP A 291 -17.91 -28.34 2.58
CA ASP A 291 -16.66 -27.78 3.11
C ASP A 291 -16.15 -26.57 2.32
N VAL A 292 -16.90 -26.11 1.29
CA VAL A 292 -16.58 -24.90 0.51
C VAL A 292 -17.41 -23.72 1.03
N VAL A 293 -16.73 -22.60 1.25
CA VAL A 293 -17.35 -21.35 1.70
C VAL A 293 -17.99 -20.58 0.54
N PRO A 294 -18.84 -19.56 0.81
CA PRO A 294 -19.49 -18.78 -0.26
C PRO A 294 -18.56 -18.24 -1.32
N LEU A 295 -19.01 -18.27 -2.57
CA LEU A 295 -18.28 -17.71 -3.72
C LEU A 295 -18.18 -16.19 -3.58
N VAL A 296 -16.99 -15.64 -3.85
CA VAL A 296 -16.75 -14.20 -3.93
C VAL A 296 -16.64 -13.78 -5.41
N PHE A 297 -17.27 -12.68 -5.75
CA PHE A 297 -17.31 -12.16 -7.11
C PHE A 297 -16.88 -10.69 -7.16
N CYS A 298 -15.89 -10.38 -8.00
CA CYS A 298 -15.56 -8.99 -8.33
C CYS A 298 -16.21 -8.59 -9.66
N PRO A 299 -17.20 -7.67 -9.65
CA PRO A 299 -17.91 -7.25 -10.85
C PRO A 299 -17.05 -6.31 -11.72
N THR A 300 -17.41 -6.14 -12.98
CA THR A 300 -16.75 -5.18 -13.88
C THR A 300 -16.96 -3.73 -13.42
N GLU A 301 -18.19 -3.38 -13.00
CA GLU A 301 -18.47 -2.06 -12.41
C GLU A 301 -18.29 -2.13 -10.89
N TYR A 302 -17.04 -2.26 -10.42
CA TYR A 302 -16.71 -2.48 -9.01
C TYR A 302 -16.57 -1.19 -8.19
N ASN A 303 -16.78 -0.01 -8.79
CA ASN A 303 -16.82 1.28 -8.10
C ASN A 303 -17.85 2.23 -8.72
N ARG A 304 -18.27 3.24 -7.94
CA ARG A 304 -19.32 4.17 -8.37
C ARG A 304 -18.93 5.04 -9.56
N ALA A 305 -17.66 5.46 -9.66
CA ALA A 305 -17.20 6.32 -10.75
C ALA A 305 -17.25 5.61 -12.12
N TRP A 306 -17.15 4.30 -12.14
CA TRP A 306 -17.24 3.47 -13.36
C TRP A 306 -18.62 2.89 -13.60
N ALA A 307 -19.48 2.89 -12.57
CA ALA A 307 -20.84 2.38 -12.68
C ALA A 307 -21.69 3.26 -13.59
N ASN A 308 -22.48 2.61 -14.45
CA ASN A 308 -23.47 3.29 -15.30
C ASN A 308 -24.89 2.84 -14.92
N ASP A 309 -25.53 3.64 -14.05
CA ASP A 309 -26.85 3.33 -13.50
C ASP A 309 -27.96 3.25 -14.59
N GLN A 310 -27.78 3.96 -15.73
CA GLN A 310 -28.71 3.91 -16.86
C GLN A 310 -28.64 2.57 -17.61
N LYS A 311 -27.45 1.97 -17.69
CA LYS A 311 -27.24 0.63 -18.26
C LYS A 311 -27.71 -0.48 -17.33
N GLY A 312 -27.84 -0.19 -16.03
CA GLY A 312 -28.40 -1.08 -15.04
C GLY A 312 -27.56 -2.32 -14.70
N TYR A 313 -26.23 -2.29 -14.96
CA TYR A 313 -25.35 -3.43 -14.72
C TYR A 313 -25.44 -3.97 -13.30
N LEU A 314 -25.26 -3.12 -12.27
CA LEU A 314 -25.32 -3.50 -10.86
C LEU A 314 -26.73 -3.96 -10.45
N ARG A 315 -27.80 -3.32 -10.97
CA ARG A 315 -29.18 -3.71 -10.69
C ARG A 315 -29.52 -5.07 -11.31
N THR A 316 -29.01 -5.37 -12.49
CA THR A 316 -29.12 -6.70 -13.11
C THR A 316 -28.48 -7.77 -12.24
N LEU A 317 -27.23 -7.54 -11.77
CA LEU A 317 -26.60 -8.45 -10.81
C LEU A 317 -27.42 -8.61 -9.54
N GLY A 318 -27.93 -7.49 -8.97
CA GLY A 318 -28.73 -7.50 -7.75
C GLY A 318 -29.99 -8.38 -7.82
N SER A 319 -30.66 -8.34 -8.97
CA SER A 319 -31.92 -9.09 -9.21
C SER A 319 -31.73 -10.53 -9.67
N THR A 320 -30.61 -10.85 -10.32
CA THR A 320 -30.44 -12.17 -10.97
C THR A 320 -29.42 -13.07 -10.29
N LEU A 321 -28.40 -12.50 -9.62
CA LEU A 321 -27.36 -13.26 -8.96
C LEU A 321 -27.85 -13.91 -7.66
N HIS A 322 -27.52 -15.18 -7.43
CA HIS A 322 -27.86 -15.88 -6.18
C HIS A 322 -27.38 -15.11 -4.94
N LYS A 323 -28.21 -15.10 -3.88
CA LYS A 323 -27.89 -14.33 -2.66
C LYS A 323 -26.77 -14.92 -1.82
N SER A 324 -26.38 -16.17 -2.11
CA SER A 324 -25.21 -16.85 -1.53
C SER A 324 -23.87 -16.29 -2.02
N ILE A 325 -23.85 -15.61 -3.17
CA ILE A 325 -22.64 -15.09 -3.80
C ILE A 325 -22.33 -13.70 -3.26
N GLU A 326 -21.14 -13.51 -2.72
CA GLU A 326 -20.65 -12.23 -2.23
C GLU A 326 -20.19 -11.33 -3.39
N VAL A 327 -20.52 -10.04 -3.36
CA VAL A 327 -20.21 -9.08 -4.43
C VAL A 327 -19.27 -7.99 -3.94
N MET A 328 -18.10 -7.89 -4.56
CA MET A 328 -17.05 -6.95 -4.17
C MET A 328 -17.36 -5.51 -4.63
N TRP A 329 -16.83 -4.54 -3.86
CA TRP A 329 -16.98 -3.12 -4.08
C TRP A 329 -15.79 -2.34 -3.52
N THR A 330 -15.25 -1.36 -4.27
CA THR A 330 -14.11 -0.54 -3.83
C THR A 330 -14.49 0.86 -3.33
N GLY A 331 -15.78 1.23 -3.39
CA GLY A 331 -16.24 2.55 -2.96
C GLY A 331 -16.62 3.49 -4.11
N ASN A 332 -16.60 4.79 -3.86
CA ASN A 332 -17.00 5.77 -4.86
C ASN A 332 -15.98 5.91 -6.02
N SER A 333 -14.76 5.45 -5.84
CA SER A 333 -13.72 5.31 -6.87
C SER A 333 -12.87 4.06 -6.63
N VAL A 334 -11.89 3.79 -7.48
CA VAL A 334 -10.99 2.63 -7.34
C VAL A 334 -10.27 2.66 -6.00
N VAL A 335 -9.70 3.82 -5.61
CA VAL A 335 -9.07 4.05 -4.31
C VAL A 335 -9.92 5.07 -3.56
N HIS A 336 -10.58 4.65 -2.49
CA HIS A 336 -11.52 5.48 -1.75
C HIS A 336 -11.66 5.03 -0.30
N CYS A 337 -12.07 5.93 0.60
CA CYS A 337 -12.51 5.57 1.95
C CYS A 337 -14.01 5.22 1.93
N ILE A 338 -14.36 4.10 2.56
CA ILE A 338 -15.71 3.57 2.55
C ILE A 338 -16.53 4.21 3.67
N ASP A 339 -17.65 4.82 3.32
CA ASP A 339 -18.60 5.44 4.24
C ASP A 339 -20.00 4.87 4.10
N LYS A 340 -20.90 5.30 4.99
CA LYS A 340 -22.30 4.85 5.01
C LYS A 340 -23.04 5.17 3.70
N GLU A 341 -22.79 6.34 3.11
CA GLU A 341 -23.43 6.76 1.84
C GLU A 341 -23.02 5.84 0.68
N SER A 342 -21.74 5.51 0.60
CA SER A 342 -21.22 4.56 -0.40
C SER A 342 -21.84 3.16 -0.22
N MET A 343 -21.98 2.71 1.03
CA MET A 343 -22.59 1.40 1.32
C MET A 343 -24.09 1.37 1.01
N ASP A 344 -24.83 2.40 1.38
CA ASP A 344 -26.26 2.49 1.05
C ASP A 344 -26.46 2.49 -0.48
N TRP A 345 -25.61 3.22 -1.20
CA TRP A 345 -25.68 3.30 -2.67
C TRP A 345 -25.48 1.95 -3.34
N ILE A 346 -24.48 1.18 -2.95
CA ILE A 346 -24.19 -0.12 -3.57
C ILE A 346 -25.18 -1.19 -3.11
N ASN A 347 -25.52 -1.25 -1.81
CA ASN A 347 -26.39 -2.27 -1.25
C ASN A 347 -27.80 -2.24 -1.86
N GLU A 348 -28.32 -1.04 -2.13
CA GLU A 348 -29.59 -0.87 -2.86
C GLU A 348 -29.55 -1.53 -4.24
N ARG A 349 -28.45 -1.34 -4.98
CA ARG A 349 -28.30 -1.83 -6.36
C ARG A 349 -28.10 -3.32 -6.45
N ILE A 350 -27.17 -3.85 -5.64
CA ILE A 350 -26.88 -5.30 -5.62
C ILE A 350 -27.86 -6.10 -4.75
N GLN A 351 -28.76 -5.44 -4.03
CA GLN A 351 -29.81 -6.01 -3.16
C GLN A 351 -29.23 -7.00 -2.10
N ARG A 352 -28.06 -6.69 -1.59
CA ARG A 352 -27.33 -7.41 -0.53
C ARG A 352 -26.29 -6.50 0.08
N ARG A 353 -25.65 -6.91 1.17
CA ARG A 353 -24.50 -6.21 1.74
C ARG A 353 -23.30 -6.38 0.82
N GLY A 354 -22.59 -5.27 0.55
CA GLY A 354 -21.36 -5.28 -0.25
C GLY A 354 -20.20 -5.95 0.48
N TYR A 355 -19.37 -6.62 -0.28
CA TYR A 355 -18.09 -7.17 0.17
C TYR A 355 -16.99 -6.18 -0.23
N ILE A 356 -16.33 -5.54 0.73
CA ILE A 356 -15.38 -4.47 0.43
C ILE A 356 -14.04 -5.03 -0.01
N TRP A 357 -13.56 -4.53 -1.17
CA TRP A 357 -12.17 -4.59 -1.60
C TRP A 357 -11.57 -3.19 -1.38
N TRP A 358 -10.88 -2.99 -0.27
CA TRP A 358 -10.33 -1.69 0.06
C TRP A 358 -8.91 -1.52 -0.48
N ASN A 359 -8.71 -0.55 -1.39
CA ASN A 359 -7.43 -0.27 -2.02
C ASN A 359 -6.54 0.62 -1.12
N PHE A 360 -6.11 0.05 0.01
CA PHE A 360 -5.10 0.57 0.92
C PHE A 360 -4.52 -0.62 1.74
N PRO A 361 -3.18 -0.73 1.91
CA PRO A 361 -2.12 0.21 1.53
C PRO A 361 -1.55 0.01 0.11
N VAL A 362 -2.30 -0.55 -0.83
CA VAL A 362 -1.81 -0.73 -2.20
C VAL A 362 -1.16 0.54 -2.73
N SER A 363 0.00 0.40 -3.37
CA SER A 363 0.78 1.51 -3.92
C SER A 363 1.07 1.36 -5.42
N ASP A 364 0.35 0.49 -6.12
CA ASP A 364 0.58 0.21 -7.54
C ASP A 364 0.30 1.40 -8.48
N PHE A 365 -0.48 2.37 -8.01
CA PHE A 365 -0.73 3.65 -8.70
C PHE A 365 0.26 4.77 -8.29
N VAL A 366 1.16 4.51 -7.32
CA VAL A 366 2.18 5.44 -6.77
C VAL A 366 3.42 4.69 -6.30
N ARG A 367 3.97 3.84 -7.13
CA ARG A 367 5.04 2.88 -6.79
C ARG A 367 6.34 3.49 -6.32
N ASP A 368 6.55 4.75 -6.62
CA ASP A 368 7.67 5.55 -6.10
C ASP A 368 7.55 5.85 -4.60
N HIS A 369 6.38 5.60 -4.00
CA HIS A 369 6.12 5.77 -2.58
C HIS A 369 5.88 4.42 -1.87
N ILE A 370 6.24 4.36 -0.60
CA ILE A 370 5.85 3.28 0.31
C ILE A 370 4.88 3.83 1.36
N LEU A 371 3.74 3.14 1.56
CA LEU A 371 2.66 3.64 2.40
C LEU A 371 2.71 2.96 3.76
N LEU A 372 3.30 3.64 4.75
CA LEU A 372 3.52 3.13 6.11
C LEU A 372 2.59 3.79 7.14
N GLY A 373 1.55 4.46 6.68
CA GLY A 373 0.60 5.16 7.54
C GLY A 373 -0.45 4.27 8.17
N PRO A 374 -1.28 4.84 9.06
CA PRO A 374 -2.40 4.14 9.67
C PRO A 374 -3.50 3.83 8.65
N ALA A 375 -4.27 2.79 8.91
CA ALA A 375 -5.51 2.50 8.18
C ALA A 375 -6.62 3.41 8.71
N TYR A 376 -7.04 4.42 7.95
CA TYR A 376 -8.00 5.43 8.41
C TYR A 376 -8.99 5.86 7.32
N GLY A 377 -10.01 6.59 7.71
CA GLY A 377 -10.94 7.29 6.80
C GLY A 377 -12.22 6.53 6.50
N ASN A 378 -12.27 5.23 6.77
CA ASN A 378 -13.50 4.45 6.65
C ASN A 378 -14.48 4.77 7.78
N GLY A 379 -15.78 4.67 7.52
CA GLY A 379 -16.85 4.85 8.51
C GLY A 379 -16.73 3.85 9.66
N LEU A 380 -16.93 4.31 10.90
CA LEU A 380 -16.91 3.44 12.08
C LEU A 380 -18.28 2.78 12.36
N ASP A 381 -19.28 3.06 11.55
CA ASP A 381 -20.68 2.64 11.70
C ASP A 381 -21.19 1.74 10.57
N ILE A 382 -20.32 1.35 9.63
CA ILE A 382 -20.70 0.58 8.43
C ILE A 382 -20.76 -0.95 8.64
N ALA A 383 -20.38 -1.45 9.80
CA ALA A 383 -20.37 -2.91 10.07
C ALA A 383 -21.69 -3.63 9.74
N PRO A 384 -22.90 -3.06 9.98
CA PRO A 384 -24.14 -3.71 9.60
C PRO A 384 -24.37 -3.80 8.08
N ASP A 385 -23.68 -2.98 7.30
CA ASP A 385 -23.91 -2.79 5.87
C ASP A 385 -22.91 -3.55 4.99
N VAL A 386 -21.86 -4.14 5.59
CA VAL A 386 -20.84 -4.92 4.89
C VAL A 386 -20.97 -6.41 5.18
N SER A 387 -20.73 -7.25 4.17
CA SER A 387 -20.64 -8.71 4.35
C SER A 387 -19.21 -9.17 4.60
N GLY A 388 -18.24 -8.48 4.00
CA GLY A 388 -16.82 -8.75 4.14
C GLY A 388 -15.98 -7.50 3.88
N PHE A 389 -14.75 -7.51 4.34
CA PHE A 389 -13.79 -6.42 4.16
C PHE A 389 -12.38 -6.99 3.98
N VAL A 390 -11.83 -6.85 2.78
CA VAL A 390 -10.46 -7.23 2.46
C VAL A 390 -9.66 -6.04 1.98
N SER A 391 -8.42 -5.95 2.42
CA SER A 391 -7.45 -4.94 2.01
C SER A 391 -6.67 -5.42 0.80
N ASN A 392 -6.42 -4.55 -0.17
CA ASN A 392 -5.41 -4.75 -1.21
C ASN A 392 -4.09 -4.14 -0.72
N PRO A 393 -3.04 -4.93 -0.50
CA PRO A 393 -1.78 -4.49 0.09
C PRO A 393 -0.79 -3.97 -0.96
N MET A 394 0.38 -3.49 -0.50
CA MET A 394 1.52 -3.20 -1.37
C MET A 394 2.20 -4.48 -1.86
N GLU A 395 2.99 -4.38 -2.94
CA GLU A 395 3.93 -5.44 -3.35
C GLU A 395 5.00 -5.75 -2.26
N HIS A 396 5.14 -4.87 -1.27
CA HIS A 396 6.01 -4.97 -0.10
C HIS A 396 5.27 -5.64 1.05
N ALA A 397 5.40 -6.97 1.14
CA ALA A 397 4.59 -7.80 2.03
C ALA A 397 4.76 -7.44 3.52
N GLU A 398 6.02 -7.34 4.00
CA GLU A 398 6.27 -7.05 5.41
C GLU A 398 5.89 -5.62 5.78
N ALA A 399 6.16 -4.65 4.90
CA ALA A 399 5.76 -3.25 5.11
C ALA A 399 4.23 -3.08 5.17
N SER A 400 3.48 -3.87 4.40
CA SER A 400 2.01 -3.86 4.40
C SER A 400 1.41 -4.24 5.75
N LYS A 401 2.10 -5.05 6.56
CA LYS A 401 1.63 -5.50 7.88
C LYS A 401 1.35 -4.33 8.83
N ILE A 402 2.01 -3.18 8.65
CA ILE A 402 1.76 -1.98 9.46
C ILE A 402 0.30 -1.52 9.33
N ALA A 403 -0.21 -1.38 8.10
CA ALA A 403 -1.61 -1.03 7.87
C ALA A 403 -2.56 -2.21 8.18
N LEU A 404 -2.17 -3.43 7.83
CA LEU A 404 -2.99 -4.63 8.03
C LEU A 404 -3.27 -4.90 9.51
N TYR A 405 -2.37 -4.51 10.41
CA TYR A 405 -2.60 -4.58 11.86
C TYR A 405 -3.83 -3.76 12.28
N GLY A 406 -3.91 -2.51 11.82
CA GLY A 406 -5.06 -1.66 12.09
C GLY A 406 -6.34 -2.13 11.39
N ILE A 407 -6.22 -2.70 10.18
CA ILE A 407 -7.38 -3.27 9.44
C ILE A 407 -7.96 -4.47 10.17
N ALA A 408 -7.12 -5.30 10.81
CA ALA A 408 -7.58 -6.38 11.65
C ALA A 408 -8.44 -5.87 12.80
N ASP A 409 -8.00 -4.83 13.49
CA ASP A 409 -8.74 -4.21 14.59
C ASP A 409 -10.00 -3.50 14.12
N TYR A 410 -9.92 -2.71 13.04
CA TYR A 410 -11.06 -2.04 12.41
C TYR A 410 -12.20 -3.01 12.06
N THR A 411 -11.88 -4.14 11.45
CA THR A 411 -12.88 -5.11 11.01
C THR A 411 -13.42 -5.99 12.14
N TRP A 412 -12.69 -6.05 13.26
CA TRP A 412 -13.09 -6.79 14.45
C TRP A 412 -13.97 -5.98 15.38
N ASN A 413 -13.57 -4.73 15.72
CA ASN A 413 -14.25 -3.86 16.68
C ASN A 413 -14.30 -2.44 16.15
N MET A 414 -15.12 -2.23 15.12
CA MET A 414 -15.14 -1.03 14.29
C MET A 414 -15.42 0.24 15.08
N GLN A 415 -16.36 0.18 16.04
CA GLN A 415 -16.76 1.38 16.82
C GLN A 415 -15.67 1.86 17.79
N ARG A 416 -14.77 0.96 18.21
CA ARG A 416 -13.66 1.29 19.13
C ARG A 416 -12.34 1.52 18.42
N TYR A 417 -12.32 1.37 17.11
CA TYR A 417 -11.12 1.52 16.34
C TYR A 417 -10.54 2.94 16.44
N ASP A 418 -9.25 3.03 16.79
CA ASP A 418 -8.47 4.26 16.79
C ASP A 418 -7.24 4.07 15.90
N ALA A 419 -7.28 4.67 14.72
CA ALA A 419 -6.27 4.48 13.69
C ALA A 419 -4.87 4.88 14.14
N ASP A 420 -4.72 5.96 14.92
CA ASP A 420 -3.43 6.44 15.38
C ASP A 420 -2.87 5.58 16.51
N ALA A 421 -3.71 5.21 17.48
CA ALA A 421 -3.32 4.31 18.56
C ALA A 421 -2.92 2.92 18.01
N ASP A 422 -3.64 2.42 17.03
CA ASP A 422 -3.32 1.14 16.38
C ASP A 422 -2.05 1.19 15.56
N TRP A 423 -1.80 2.28 14.87
CA TRP A 423 -0.57 2.48 14.14
C TRP A 423 0.65 2.43 15.07
N GLU A 424 0.59 3.09 16.24
CA GLU A 424 1.65 3.04 17.23
C GLU A 424 1.87 1.62 17.80
N ARG A 425 0.80 0.83 17.95
CA ARG A 425 0.88 -0.58 18.36
C ARG A 425 1.47 -1.44 17.24
N ALA A 426 1.06 -1.19 15.98
CA ALA A 426 1.60 -1.89 14.81
C ALA A 426 3.12 -1.73 14.69
N LEU A 427 3.64 -0.50 14.84
CA LEU A 427 5.07 -0.24 14.79
C LEU A 427 5.83 -0.99 15.90
N THR A 428 5.23 -1.10 17.08
CA THR A 428 5.78 -1.88 18.20
C THR A 428 5.78 -3.38 17.92
N GLU A 429 4.73 -3.89 17.29
CA GLU A 429 4.61 -5.31 16.94
C GLU A 429 5.59 -5.72 15.83
N ILE A 430 5.70 -4.89 14.79
CA ILE A 430 6.46 -5.21 13.57
C ILE A 430 7.98 -5.09 13.79
N LEU A 431 8.41 -4.12 14.61
CA LEU A 431 9.84 -3.90 14.86
C LEU A 431 10.08 -3.37 16.29
N PRO A 432 9.89 -4.21 17.33
CA PRO A 432 9.91 -3.76 18.73
C PRO A 432 11.24 -3.18 19.19
N ASP A 433 12.36 -3.69 18.68
CA ASP A 433 13.72 -3.25 19.06
C ASP A 433 14.17 -1.97 18.34
N ALA A 434 13.46 -1.52 17.32
CA ALA A 434 13.75 -0.27 16.60
C ALA A 434 12.46 0.54 16.31
N ARG A 435 11.44 0.42 17.15
CA ARG A 435 10.14 1.07 17.02
C ARG A 435 10.25 2.58 16.74
N GLU A 436 11.05 3.30 17.52
CA GLU A 436 11.16 4.77 17.37
C GLU A 436 11.82 5.17 16.05
N ALA A 437 12.78 4.38 15.57
CA ALA A 437 13.39 4.60 14.27
C ALA A 437 12.39 4.32 13.13
N LEU A 438 11.63 3.22 13.23
CA LEU A 438 10.58 2.90 12.27
C LEU A 438 9.49 3.99 12.26
N ARG A 439 9.08 4.46 13.44
CA ARG A 439 8.12 5.56 13.57
C ARG A 439 8.60 6.84 12.89
N THR A 440 9.84 7.24 13.18
CA THR A 440 10.42 8.45 12.60
C THR A 440 10.48 8.36 11.08
N PHE A 441 10.89 7.23 10.52
CA PHE A 441 10.91 7.01 9.08
C PHE A 441 9.50 6.99 8.48
N ALA A 442 8.55 6.29 9.12
CA ALA A 442 7.17 6.18 8.65
C ALA A 442 6.42 7.52 8.63
N LEU A 443 6.77 8.48 9.49
CA LEU A 443 6.18 9.83 9.48
C LEU A 443 6.32 10.54 8.13
N TYR A 444 7.36 10.24 7.37
CA TYR A 444 7.64 10.82 6.04
C TYR A 444 7.21 9.90 4.89
N ASN A 445 6.52 8.80 5.21
CA ASN A 445 6.02 7.78 4.27
C ASN A 445 4.62 7.30 4.67
N LYS A 446 3.78 8.16 5.27
CA LYS A 446 2.45 7.76 5.77
C LYS A 446 1.46 7.55 4.66
N ASP A 447 1.27 8.57 3.84
CA ASP A 447 0.19 8.71 2.87
C ASP A 447 0.52 9.83 1.88
N LEU A 448 -0.24 9.91 0.81
CA LEU A 448 -0.10 10.94 -0.22
C LEU A 448 -0.85 12.23 0.09
N GLY A 449 -1.53 12.29 1.24
CA GLY A 449 -2.39 13.40 1.61
C GLY A 449 -3.67 13.45 0.78
N GLN A 450 -4.31 14.62 0.73
CA GLN A 450 -5.50 14.81 -0.06
C GLN A 450 -5.17 14.70 -1.56
N ASN A 451 -5.83 13.78 -2.24
CA ASN A 451 -5.66 13.52 -3.67
C ASN A 451 -6.99 13.13 -4.31
N GLY A 452 -7.00 12.87 -5.62
CA GLY A 452 -8.19 12.46 -6.37
C GLY A 452 -8.82 11.14 -5.92
N HIS A 453 -8.15 10.36 -5.09
CA HIS A 453 -8.62 9.10 -4.55
C HIS A 453 -9.28 9.21 -3.17
N GLY A 454 -9.32 10.40 -2.58
CA GLY A 454 -10.01 10.67 -1.32
C GLY A 454 -9.19 10.46 -0.05
N PHE A 455 -7.92 10.08 -0.12
CA PHE A 455 -7.03 10.08 1.05
C PHE A 455 -6.77 11.51 1.51
N ARG A 456 -6.77 11.75 2.82
CA ARG A 456 -6.82 13.09 3.40
C ARG A 456 -5.67 13.40 4.34
N ARG A 457 -5.01 12.40 4.92
CA ARG A 457 -3.86 12.63 5.79
C ARG A 457 -2.63 12.92 4.97
N GLU A 458 -1.82 13.83 5.48
CA GLU A 458 -0.56 14.22 4.88
C GLU A 458 0.59 13.77 5.75
N GLU A 459 1.71 13.44 5.14
CA GLU A 459 2.94 13.21 5.85
C GLU A 459 3.37 14.49 6.58
N GLY A 460 4.05 14.33 7.71
CA GLY A 460 4.76 15.42 8.35
C GLY A 460 3.88 16.53 8.93
N THR A 461 2.64 16.26 9.31
CA THR A 461 1.82 17.24 10.05
C THR A 461 2.53 17.75 11.31
N GLU A 462 3.42 16.96 11.89
CA GLU A 462 4.29 17.30 13.02
C GLU A 462 5.37 18.33 12.67
N LEU A 463 5.54 18.66 11.39
CA LEU A 463 6.47 19.69 10.91
C LEU A 463 5.83 21.07 10.73
N ALA A 464 4.56 21.25 11.09
CA ALA A 464 3.84 22.51 10.87
C ALA A 464 4.56 23.72 11.49
N ASP A 465 5.13 23.58 12.68
CA ASP A 465 5.90 24.62 13.38
C ASP A 465 7.16 25.00 12.60
N VAL A 466 7.88 23.98 12.12
CA VAL A 466 9.13 24.12 11.37
C VAL A 466 8.86 24.78 10.01
N MET A 467 7.81 24.33 9.34
CA MET A 467 7.36 24.92 8.07
C MET A 467 7.02 26.40 8.25
N ALA A 468 6.23 26.74 9.28
CA ALA A 468 5.87 28.11 9.56
C ALA A 468 7.11 28.98 9.89
N ALA A 469 8.12 28.45 10.56
CA ALA A 469 9.38 29.15 10.84
C ALA A 469 10.16 29.42 9.53
N VAL A 470 10.25 28.43 8.65
CA VAL A 470 10.87 28.58 7.31
C VAL A 470 10.13 29.62 6.49
N GLU A 471 8.79 29.58 6.48
CA GLU A 471 7.92 30.52 5.79
C GLU A 471 8.18 31.97 6.21
N ARG A 472 8.25 32.22 7.51
CA ARG A 472 8.53 33.56 8.07
C ARG A 472 9.98 34.01 7.91
N GLY A 473 10.91 33.08 7.60
CA GLY A 473 12.35 33.38 7.57
C GLY A 473 12.93 33.56 8.97
N ASP A 474 12.42 32.83 9.95
CA ASP A 474 12.89 32.89 11.33
C ASP A 474 14.36 32.47 11.41
N LYS A 475 15.17 33.17 12.21
CA LYS A 475 16.61 32.87 12.38
C LYS A 475 16.86 31.46 12.95
N ALA A 476 15.90 30.89 13.68
CA ALA A 476 15.97 29.54 14.25
C ALA A 476 15.55 28.45 13.26
N ALA A 477 14.96 28.81 12.12
CA ALA A 477 14.45 27.82 11.14
C ALA A 477 15.52 26.81 10.67
N PRO A 478 16.77 27.20 10.35
CA PRO A 478 17.81 26.23 9.99
C PRO A 478 18.10 25.21 11.08
N ASP A 479 18.10 25.61 12.35
CA ASP A 479 18.34 24.70 13.48
C ASP A 479 17.18 23.72 13.67
N MET A 480 15.95 24.20 13.49
CA MET A 480 14.74 23.37 13.57
C MET A 480 14.71 22.33 12.43
N VAL A 481 15.01 22.73 11.20
CA VAL A 481 15.09 21.85 10.03
C VAL A 481 16.20 20.81 10.23
N GLU A 482 17.40 21.22 10.64
CA GLU A 482 18.53 20.33 10.86
C GLU A 482 18.23 19.25 11.90
N ALA A 483 17.54 19.61 12.99
CA ALA A 483 17.13 18.65 14.02
C ALA A 483 16.23 17.54 13.43
N ARG A 484 15.33 17.87 12.51
CA ARG A 484 14.48 16.89 11.82
C ARG A 484 15.28 16.03 10.82
N CYS A 485 16.21 16.65 10.08
CA CYS A 485 17.10 15.92 9.17
C CYS A 485 17.96 14.90 9.92
N ARG A 486 18.57 15.30 11.03
CA ARG A 486 19.38 14.39 11.89
C ARG A 486 18.55 13.24 12.46
N ALA A 487 17.32 13.52 12.91
CA ALA A 487 16.43 12.48 13.41
C ALA A 487 16.11 11.45 12.30
N LEU A 488 15.80 11.90 11.08
CA LEU A 488 15.53 11.04 9.94
C LEU A 488 16.76 10.21 9.55
N ARG A 489 17.95 10.83 9.48
CA ARG A 489 19.20 10.12 9.19
C ARG A 489 19.48 9.04 10.23
N THR A 490 19.40 9.39 11.51
CA THR A 490 19.64 8.45 12.62
C THR A 490 18.67 7.28 12.55
N ALA A 491 17.39 7.54 12.27
CA ALA A 491 16.39 6.50 12.11
C ALA A 491 16.73 5.57 10.94
N ALA A 492 17.11 6.12 9.79
CA ALA A 492 17.49 5.32 8.62
C ALA A 492 18.74 4.46 8.90
N ASP A 493 19.75 4.98 9.59
CA ASP A 493 20.97 4.23 9.97
C ASP A 493 20.65 3.07 10.92
N ILE A 494 19.81 3.29 11.93
CA ILE A 494 19.33 2.24 12.85
C ILE A 494 18.61 1.15 12.07
N LEU A 495 17.68 1.52 11.19
CA LEU A 495 16.89 0.57 10.39
C LEU A 495 17.76 -0.22 9.43
N LEU A 496 18.69 0.42 8.71
CA LEU A 496 19.58 -0.25 7.76
C LEU A 496 20.48 -1.31 8.42
N THR A 497 20.76 -1.16 9.72
CA THR A 497 21.58 -2.10 10.49
C THR A 497 20.76 -3.12 11.30
N ASN A 498 19.44 -2.96 11.35
CA ASN A 498 18.55 -3.85 12.10
C ASN A 498 18.54 -5.26 11.52
N ARG A 499 18.46 -6.27 12.40
CA ARG A 499 18.49 -7.69 12.04
C ARG A 499 17.28 -8.48 12.54
N SER A 500 16.39 -7.88 13.32
CA SER A 500 15.23 -8.57 13.88
C SER A 500 14.15 -8.89 12.86
N ASN A 501 13.97 -8.01 11.85
CA ASN A 501 13.10 -8.27 10.70
C ASN A 501 13.85 -7.98 9.37
N PRO A 502 14.71 -8.89 8.91
CA PRO A 502 15.55 -8.65 7.73
C PRO A 502 14.75 -8.55 6.43
N GLN A 503 13.53 -9.12 6.38
CA GLN A 503 12.66 -9.02 5.21
C GLN A 503 12.11 -7.60 5.09
N LEU A 504 11.59 -7.03 6.17
CA LEU A 504 11.14 -5.64 6.22
C LEU A 504 12.26 -4.68 5.81
N ILE A 505 13.46 -4.87 6.35
CA ILE A 505 14.59 -4.00 6.03
C ILE A 505 14.99 -4.09 4.55
N ARG A 506 14.91 -5.28 3.93
CA ARG A 506 15.13 -5.42 2.48
C ARG A 506 14.11 -4.62 1.66
N GLU A 507 12.83 -4.72 2.04
CA GLU A 507 11.75 -3.99 1.37
C GLU A 507 11.91 -2.46 1.52
N LEU A 508 12.24 -1.99 2.72
CA LEU A 508 12.41 -0.56 3.00
C LEU A 508 13.73 0.05 2.50
N ARG A 509 14.73 -0.79 2.19
CA ARG A 509 16.10 -0.33 1.93
C ARG A 509 16.22 0.80 0.91
N PRO A 510 15.55 0.77 -0.26
CA PRO A 510 15.66 1.87 -1.23
C PRO A 510 15.18 3.21 -0.64
N TRP A 511 14.05 3.20 0.06
CA TRP A 511 13.49 4.39 0.70
C TRP A 511 14.33 4.86 1.89
N LEU A 512 14.97 3.95 2.64
CA LEU A 512 15.90 4.31 3.71
C LEU A 512 17.14 5.02 3.17
N LEU A 513 17.67 4.59 2.03
CA LEU A 513 18.79 5.28 1.36
C LEU A 513 18.37 6.67 0.87
N GLN A 514 17.17 6.79 0.30
CA GLN A 514 16.64 8.09 -0.13
C GLN A 514 16.36 9.03 1.06
N ALA A 515 15.91 8.49 2.20
CA ALA A 515 15.74 9.25 3.42
C ALA A 515 17.07 9.83 3.94
N LYS A 516 18.16 9.08 3.81
CA LYS A 516 19.52 9.60 4.13
C LYS A 516 19.90 10.74 3.21
N ASN A 517 19.74 10.57 1.91
CA ASN A 517 20.03 11.65 0.94
C ASN A 517 19.21 12.90 1.23
N LEU A 518 17.92 12.74 1.54
CA LEU A 518 17.04 13.86 1.92
C LEU A 518 17.54 14.58 3.18
N ALA A 519 17.97 13.83 4.18
CA ALA A 519 18.51 14.36 5.41
C ALA A 519 19.85 15.10 5.15
N ASP A 520 20.74 14.49 4.37
CA ASP A 520 22.05 15.07 4.01
C ASP A 520 21.86 16.37 3.20
N TYR A 521 20.89 16.39 2.27
CA TYR A 521 20.52 17.61 1.54
C TYR A 521 20.05 18.72 2.49
N GLY A 522 19.13 18.39 3.41
CA GLY A 522 18.62 19.35 4.39
C GLY A 522 19.72 19.91 5.30
N GLU A 523 20.65 19.07 5.75
CA GLU A 523 21.78 19.53 6.58
C GLU A 523 22.75 20.45 5.81
N ALA A 524 23.06 20.13 4.55
CA ALA A 524 23.86 21.00 3.70
C ALA A 524 23.20 22.38 3.51
N VAL A 525 21.88 22.41 3.28
CA VAL A 525 21.11 23.66 3.16
C VAL A 525 21.12 24.45 4.49
N CYS A 526 20.97 23.77 5.62
CA CYS A 526 21.04 24.44 6.93
C CYS A 526 22.45 25.04 7.22
N GLN A 527 23.51 24.35 6.78
CA GLN A 527 24.85 24.88 6.88
C GLN A 527 25.05 26.10 5.95
N MET A 528 24.52 26.05 4.71
CA MET A 528 24.51 27.20 3.80
C MET A 528 23.84 28.43 4.45
N ALA A 529 22.68 28.22 5.09
CA ALA A 529 21.91 29.31 5.73
C ALA A 529 22.68 29.98 6.89
N ARG A 530 23.66 29.32 7.46
CA ARG A 530 24.53 29.84 8.53
C ARG A 530 25.83 30.47 8.02
N CYS A 531 26.16 30.34 6.74
CA CYS A 531 27.35 30.98 6.17
C CYS A 531 27.27 32.50 6.30
N LYS A 532 28.31 33.10 6.86
CA LYS A 532 28.38 34.56 7.07
C LYS A 532 29.35 35.24 6.11
N ASP A 533 30.38 34.52 5.68
CA ASP A 533 31.38 35.02 4.75
C ASP A 533 31.79 33.90 3.77
N GLY A 534 32.30 34.29 2.62
CA GLY A 534 32.73 33.34 1.60
C GLY A 534 34.12 32.72 1.84
N LYS A 535 34.70 32.85 3.04
CA LYS A 535 36.11 32.49 3.33
C LYS A 535 36.26 31.35 4.34
N THR A 536 35.25 31.16 5.19
CA THR A 536 35.32 30.10 6.23
C THR A 536 34.91 28.77 5.60
N PHE A 537 35.77 27.76 5.70
CA PHE A 537 35.49 26.41 5.18
C PHE A 537 34.56 25.62 6.13
N PRO A 538 33.56 24.90 5.58
CA PRO A 538 33.15 24.89 4.19
C PRO A 538 32.58 26.24 3.76
N THR A 539 32.93 26.71 2.56
CA THR A 539 32.41 27.96 2.00
C THR A 539 30.97 27.80 1.54
N PHE A 540 30.30 28.92 1.25
CA PHE A 540 28.97 28.86 0.65
C PHE A 540 28.97 28.10 -0.69
N ASP A 541 30.02 28.32 -1.54
CA ASP A 541 30.17 27.61 -2.81
C ASP A 541 30.33 26.10 -2.62
N ASP A 542 31.15 25.67 -1.63
CA ASP A 542 31.31 24.25 -1.32
C ASP A 542 29.99 23.60 -0.92
N LEU A 543 29.22 24.23 -0.04
CA LEU A 543 27.93 23.74 0.43
C LEU A 543 26.84 23.79 -0.66
N TYR A 544 26.86 24.83 -1.51
CA TYR A 544 25.99 24.92 -2.68
C TYR A 544 26.23 23.75 -3.62
N ARG A 545 27.49 23.49 -3.99
CA ARG A 545 27.86 22.34 -4.85
C ARG A 545 27.52 21.00 -4.19
N GLN A 546 27.77 20.88 -2.89
CA GLN A 546 27.38 19.68 -2.14
C GLN A 546 25.88 19.44 -2.20
N SER A 547 25.07 20.47 -1.93
CA SER A 547 23.61 20.35 -1.98
C SER A 547 23.11 19.95 -3.38
N ARG A 548 23.73 20.48 -4.45
CA ARG A 548 23.42 20.09 -5.84
C ARG A 548 23.78 18.65 -6.13
N SER A 549 24.97 18.20 -5.67
CA SER A 549 25.41 16.81 -5.83
C SER A 549 24.50 15.82 -5.10
N ILE A 550 24.02 16.18 -3.90
CA ILE A 550 23.07 15.32 -3.17
C ILE A 550 21.72 15.27 -3.91
N ARG A 551 21.23 16.40 -4.46
CA ARG A 551 20.02 16.40 -5.29
C ARG A 551 20.17 15.52 -6.53
N GLU A 552 21.35 15.48 -7.12
CA GLU A 552 21.69 14.57 -8.21
C GLU A 552 21.58 13.09 -7.77
N GLN A 553 22.14 12.73 -6.61
CA GLN A 553 22.03 11.37 -6.04
C GLN A 553 20.56 11.00 -5.73
N MET A 554 19.78 11.96 -5.21
CA MET A 554 18.33 11.75 -5.01
C MET A 554 17.63 11.46 -6.33
N TYR A 555 17.93 12.24 -7.37
CA TYR A 555 17.39 12.05 -8.71
C TYR A 555 17.73 10.66 -9.27
N ASP A 556 18.95 10.17 -9.07
CA ASP A 556 19.35 8.83 -9.51
C ASP A 556 18.52 7.73 -8.86
N LEU A 557 18.25 7.83 -7.56
CA LEU A 557 17.35 6.90 -6.87
C LEU A 557 15.90 7.05 -7.32
N GLU A 558 15.43 8.27 -7.52
CA GLU A 558 14.08 8.55 -8.04
C GLU A 558 13.84 7.91 -9.41
N ASN A 559 14.90 7.64 -10.17
CA ASN A 559 14.82 7.04 -11.51
C ASN A 559 15.41 5.63 -11.60
N SER A 560 15.82 5.02 -10.49
CA SER A 560 16.52 3.74 -10.48
C SER A 560 15.63 2.52 -10.71
N ASP A 561 14.34 2.60 -10.39
CA ASP A 561 13.40 1.49 -10.59
C ASP A 561 12.64 1.66 -11.91
N VAL A 562 13.13 0.97 -12.94
CA VAL A 562 12.62 1.04 -14.32
C VAL A 562 11.47 0.07 -14.61
N ARG A 563 11.05 -0.77 -13.65
CA ARG A 563 9.96 -1.75 -13.84
C ARG A 563 8.65 -1.10 -14.26
N HIS A 564 8.49 0.20 -13.93
CA HIS A 564 7.30 0.98 -14.24
C HIS A 564 7.66 2.36 -14.81
N ALA A 565 7.73 2.43 -16.13
CA ALA A 565 8.10 3.65 -16.86
C ALA A 565 7.24 4.90 -16.53
N LEU A 566 6.00 4.70 -16.05
CA LEU A 566 5.11 5.80 -15.69
C LEU A 566 5.30 6.33 -14.27
N GLN A 567 5.83 5.52 -13.37
CA GLN A 567 6.01 5.85 -11.95
C GLN A 567 7.28 5.18 -11.40
N PRO A 568 8.42 5.39 -12.03
CA PRO A 568 9.67 4.86 -11.51
C PRO A 568 10.09 5.63 -10.27
N GLY A 569 10.93 4.98 -9.49
CA GLY A 569 11.70 5.70 -8.54
C GLY A 569 11.38 5.42 -7.09
N ILE A 570 12.08 6.18 -6.27
CA ILE A 570 12.08 6.04 -4.82
C ILE A 570 11.95 7.45 -4.25
N LYS A 571 10.78 7.78 -3.69
CA LYS A 571 10.49 9.10 -3.14
C LYS A 571 10.18 9.04 -1.65
N VAL A 572 10.73 9.97 -0.89
CA VAL A 572 10.54 10.12 0.55
C VAL A 572 10.30 11.58 0.89
N GLY A 573 9.34 11.87 1.75
CA GLY A 573 9.10 13.21 2.29
C GLY A 573 8.68 14.24 1.24
N THR A 574 8.03 13.81 0.17
CA THR A 574 7.72 14.67 -0.99
C THR A 574 6.61 15.67 -0.74
N LYS A 575 5.78 15.45 0.27
CA LYS A 575 4.64 16.32 0.59
C LYS A 575 5.00 17.49 1.50
N VAL A 576 5.90 17.28 2.45
CA VAL A 576 6.23 18.29 3.45
C VAL A 576 7.74 18.50 3.60
N MET A 577 8.53 17.45 3.86
CA MET A 577 9.94 17.59 4.21
C MET A 577 10.77 18.18 3.07
N LEU A 578 10.69 17.59 1.88
CA LEU A 578 11.44 18.05 0.71
C LEU A 578 11.01 19.47 0.28
N PRO A 579 9.71 19.81 0.15
CA PRO A 579 9.28 21.18 -0.16
C PRO A 579 9.76 22.22 0.87
N MET A 580 9.77 21.85 2.16
CA MET A 580 10.28 22.73 3.23
C MET A 580 11.77 23.01 3.07
N ILE A 581 12.59 21.98 2.82
CA ILE A 581 14.04 22.14 2.59
C ILE A 581 14.30 22.96 1.32
N ASN A 582 13.56 22.68 0.24
CA ASN A 582 13.67 23.42 -1.03
C ASN A 582 13.37 24.92 -0.83
N LYS A 583 12.38 25.23 -0.01
CA LYS A 583 12.05 26.62 0.31
C LYS A 583 13.14 27.31 1.14
N LEU A 584 13.73 26.60 2.11
CA LEU A 584 14.88 27.10 2.87
C LEU A 584 16.09 27.33 1.95
N PHE A 585 16.36 26.40 1.01
CA PHE A 585 17.40 26.54 0.00
C PHE A 585 17.21 27.80 -0.84
N ALA A 586 16.03 27.98 -1.44
CA ALA A 586 15.73 29.14 -2.29
C ALA A 586 15.95 30.46 -1.55
N LYS A 587 15.37 30.61 -0.35
CA LYS A 587 15.55 31.81 0.47
C LYS A 587 17.00 32.05 0.85
N THR A 588 17.76 31.00 1.13
CA THR A 588 19.19 31.08 1.49
C THR A 588 20.02 31.57 0.31
N VAL A 589 19.80 31.01 -0.87
CA VAL A 589 20.52 31.41 -2.10
C VAL A 589 20.17 32.84 -2.53
N GLU A 590 18.89 33.20 -2.49
CA GLU A 590 18.43 34.57 -2.79
C GLU A 590 19.06 35.62 -1.86
N ALA A 591 19.07 35.35 -0.56
CA ALA A 591 19.69 36.20 0.44
C ALA A 591 21.22 36.33 0.23
N TRP A 592 21.88 35.22 -0.08
CA TRP A 592 23.32 35.24 -0.38
C TRP A 592 23.63 36.02 -1.64
N ASN A 593 22.92 35.80 -2.75
CA ASN A 593 23.11 36.55 -4.01
C ASN A 593 22.94 38.08 -3.79
N ALA A 594 21.88 38.47 -3.08
CA ALA A 594 21.62 39.86 -2.76
C ALA A 594 22.72 40.49 -1.91
N GLY A 595 23.30 39.75 -0.96
CA GLY A 595 24.35 40.24 -0.06
C GLY A 595 25.75 40.29 -0.67
N HIS A 596 26.05 39.44 -1.67
CA HIS A 596 27.39 39.24 -2.21
C HIS A 596 27.53 39.56 -3.70
N GLY A 597 26.43 39.93 -4.39
CA GLY A 597 26.45 40.21 -5.82
C GLY A 597 26.75 39.00 -6.70
N THR A 598 26.37 37.79 -6.22
CA THR A 598 26.51 36.52 -6.95
C THR A 598 25.23 36.17 -7.68
N ASP A 599 25.24 35.15 -8.54
CA ASP A 599 24.09 34.72 -9.35
C ASP A 599 23.93 33.18 -9.28
N TYR A 600 23.93 32.63 -8.08
CA TYR A 600 23.63 31.22 -7.89
C TYR A 600 22.14 30.94 -8.19
N ALA A 601 21.83 29.83 -8.87
CA ALA A 601 20.45 29.44 -9.12
C ALA A 601 19.73 29.08 -7.81
N SER A 602 18.60 29.76 -7.54
CA SER A 602 17.78 29.51 -6.34
C SER A 602 16.80 28.33 -6.49
N SER A 603 16.62 27.79 -7.71
CA SER A 603 15.87 26.54 -7.88
C SER A 603 16.64 25.37 -7.32
N SER A 604 15.99 24.60 -6.45
CA SER A 604 16.51 23.35 -5.88
C SER A 604 16.23 22.14 -6.76
N ASP A 605 15.40 22.28 -7.80
CA ASP A 605 15.08 21.19 -8.70
C ASP A 605 16.30 20.81 -9.54
N TYR A 606 16.68 19.55 -9.49
CA TYR A 606 17.68 18.99 -10.38
C TYR A 606 16.99 18.62 -11.68
N VAL A 607 17.09 19.48 -12.68
CA VAL A 607 16.61 19.22 -14.04
C VAL A 607 17.84 19.14 -14.94
N PRO A 608 18.30 17.94 -15.30
CA PRO A 608 19.53 17.76 -16.09
C PRO A 608 19.37 18.13 -17.57
N TYR A 609 18.27 18.77 -17.93
CA TYR A 609 17.93 19.13 -19.31
C TYR A 609 17.78 20.64 -19.45
N LYS A 610 18.45 21.18 -20.47
CA LYS A 610 18.39 22.59 -20.82
C LYS A 610 17.90 22.75 -22.25
N LEU A 611 17.00 23.69 -22.47
CA LEU A 611 16.58 24.08 -23.81
C LEU A 611 17.47 25.22 -24.31
N SER A 612 17.94 25.08 -25.54
CA SER A 612 18.68 26.11 -26.27
C SER A 612 18.21 26.17 -27.72
N GLY A 613 18.56 27.23 -28.44
CA GLY A 613 18.20 27.34 -29.85
C GLY A 613 17.79 28.74 -30.27
N ASN A 614 17.26 28.85 -31.47
CA ASN A 614 16.89 30.13 -32.10
C ASN A 614 15.38 30.27 -32.38
N VAL A 615 14.55 29.55 -31.58
CA VAL A 615 13.10 29.71 -31.50
C VAL A 615 12.76 30.19 -30.09
N PRO A 616 12.75 31.52 -29.83
CA PRO A 616 12.72 32.10 -28.48
C PRO A 616 11.54 31.64 -27.61
N GLN A 617 10.36 31.44 -28.21
CA GLN A 617 9.17 31.02 -27.47
C GLN A 617 9.29 29.58 -26.91
N LEU A 618 10.07 28.72 -27.57
CA LEU A 618 10.21 27.31 -27.16
C LEU A 618 11.29 27.12 -26.08
N ILE A 619 12.38 27.90 -26.12
CA ILE A 619 13.46 27.76 -25.15
C ILE A 619 13.09 28.22 -23.74
N LEU A 620 11.97 28.91 -23.59
CA LEU A 620 11.41 29.35 -22.30
C LEU A 620 10.38 28.37 -21.73
N LEU A 621 10.02 27.33 -22.47
CA LEU A 621 9.03 26.37 -22.00
C LEU A 621 9.61 25.51 -20.84
N PRO A 622 8.83 25.23 -19.80
CA PRO A 622 9.25 24.36 -18.72
C PRO A 622 9.54 22.94 -19.23
N VAL A 623 10.61 22.35 -18.71
CA VAL A 623 10.92 20.93 -18.85
C VAL A 623 10.53 20.23 -17.56
N SER A 624 9.77 19.17 -17.65
CA SER A 624 9.35 18.33 -16.53
C SER A 624 9.83 16.89 -16.73
N ILE A 625 10.09 16.21 -15.61
CA ILE A 625 10.56 14.82 -15.60
C ILE A 625 9.58 14.02 -14.75
N GLN A 626 9.06 12.94 -15.35
CA GLN A 626 8.24 11.96 -14.66
C GLN A 626 8.85 10.57 -14.93
N GLY A 627 9.67 10.15 -13.99
CA GLY A 627 10.43 8.94 -14.15
C GLY A 627 11.40 9.01 -15.33
N GLN A 628 11.31 8.05 -16.24
CA GLN A 628 12.10 8.03 -17.47
C GLN A 628 11.58 8.99 -18.56
N ARG A 629 10.40 9.56 -18.37
CA ARG A 629 9.78 10.46 -19.35
C ARG A 629 10.16 11.89 -19.08
N VAL A 630 10.80 12.51 -20.05
CA VAL A 630 11.11 13.94 -20.07
C VAL A 630 10.12 14.64 -21.01
N SER A 631 9.48 15.69 -20.54
CA SER A 631 8.44 16.40 -21.28
C SER A 631 8.75 17.90 -21.34
N ILE A 632 8.64 18.48 -22.53
CA ILE A 632 8.61 19.93 -22.69
C ILE A 632 7.13 20.36 -22.67
N ALA A 633 6.81 21.36 -21.87
CA ALA A 633 5.44 21.85 -21.74
C ALA A 633 4.87 22.33 -23.10
N PRO A 634 3.56 22.14 -23.35
CA PRO A 634 2.92 22.67 -24.56
C PRO A 634 2.90 24.19 -24.54
N SER A 635 2.89 24.79 -25.74
CA SER A 635 2.62 26.22 -25.90
C SER A 635 1.14 26.45 -26.20
N ASN A 636 0.56 27.46 -25.55
CA ASN A 636 -0.79 27.95 -25.87
C ASN A 636 -0.82 28.93 -27.07
N GLU A 637 0.35 29.31 -27.56
CA GLU A 637 0.51 30.24 -28.67
C GLU A 637 0.92 29.53 -29.95
N VAL A 638 0.59 30.13 -31.10
CA VAL A 638 1.12 29.69 -32.39
C VAL A 638 2.59 30.12 -32.46
N ILE A 639 3.46 29.10 -32.59
CA ILE A 639 4.90 29.32 -32.70
C ILE A 639 5.25 29.55 -34.18
N LYS A 640 5.90 30.68 -34.48
CA LYS A 640 6.53 30.92 -35.76
C LYS A 640 7.94 30.34 -35.71
N TRP A 641 8.14 29.26 -36.47
CA TRP A 641 9.40 28.55 -36.51
C TRP A 641 10.13 28.87 -37.82
N PRO A 642 11.15 29.75 -37.78
CA PRO A 642 11.83 30.22 -39.01
C PRO A 642 12.50 29.10 -39.79
N ALA A 643 12.73 29.29 -41.08
CA ALA A 643 13.49 28.38 -41.92
C ALA A 643 14.88 28.12 -41.34
N GLY A 644 15.26 26.84 -41.21
CA GLY A 644 16.54 26.44 -40.65
C GLY A 644 16.69 26.60 -39.15
N ALA A 645 15.71 27.18 -38.46
CA ALA A 645 15.76 27.35 -37.00
C ALA A 645 15.57 26.01 -36.28
N SER A 646 16.18 25.90 -35.09
CA SER A 646 16.14 24.68 -34.28
C SER A 646 15.95 24.95 -32.79
N ILE A 647 15.44 24.00 -32.11
CA ILE A 647 15.59 23.83 -30.65
C ILE A 647 16.51 22.66 -30.36
N THR A 648 17.30 22.80 -29.34
CA THR A 648 18.20 21.75 -28.82
C THR A 648 17.86 21.49 -27.36
N ILE A 649 17.70 20.23 -27.01
CA ILE A 649 17.59 19.76 -25.65
C ILE A 649 18.95 19.20 -25.29
N GLU A 650 19.60 19.78 -24.31
CA GLU A 650 20.90 19.38 -23.82
C GLU A 650 20.75 18.65 -22.48
N SER A 651 21.31 17.45 -22.36
CA SER A 651 21.40 16.71 -21.10
C SER A 651 22.76 16.90 -20.47
N GLU A 652 22.81 17.14 -19.17
CA GLU A 652 24.08 17.19 -18.41
C GLU A 652 24.79 15.84 -18.37
N ARG A 653 24.09 14.75 -18.72
CA ARG A 653 24.61 13.37 -18.73
C ARG A 653 24.31 12.69 -20.06
N THR A 654 25.12 11.69 -20.40
CA THR A 654 24.74 10.77 -21.47
C THR A 654 23.54 9.94 -21.04
N VAL A 655 22.47 10.02 -21.81
CA VAL A 655 21.25 9.23 -21.63
C VAL A 655 21.08 8.23 -22.75
N THR A 656 20.42 7.12 -22.50
CA THR A 656 20.04 6.14 -23.52
C THR A 656 18.59 6.39 -23.91
N LEU A 657 18.36 6.78 -25.17
CA LEU A 657 17.00 7.07 -25.67
C LEU A 657 16.26 5.77 -25.96
N GLN A 658 15.06 5.63 -25.40
CA GLN A 658 14.18 4.46 -25.60
C GLN A 658 13.01 4.75 -26.54
N GLY A 659 12.53 5.98 -26.57
CA GLY A 659 11.43 6.40 -27.41
C GLY A 659 11.19 7.89 -27.33
N MET A 660 10.40 8.39 -28.26
CA MET A 660 10.00 9.78 -28.31
C MET A 660 8.60 9.91 -28.91
N ASP A 661 7.82 10.86 -28.41
CA ASP A 661 6.59 11.28 -29.03
C ASP A 661 6.50 12.80 -29.06
N PHE A 662 6.14 13.37 -30.18
CA PHE A 662 5.90 14.79 -30.30
C PHE A 662 4.80 15.12 -31.29
N ASN A 663 4.10 16.24 -31.05
CA ASN A 663 3.02 16.73 -31.89
C ASN A 663 3.18 18.24 -32.05
N LEU A 664 3.44 18.67 -33.26
CA LEU A 664 3.58 20.08 -33.63
C LEU A 664 2.30 20.70 -34.20
N GLY A 665 1.18 19.98 -34.19
CA GLY A 665 -0.12 20.46 -34.64
C GLY A 665 -0.20 20.76 -36.15
N ILE A 666 0.75 20.27 -36.96
CA ILE A 666 0.75 20.40 -38.41
C ILE A 666 0.85 19.02 -39.08
N ALA A 667 0.23 18.87 -40.25
CA ALA A 667 0.35 17.65 -41.02
C ALA A 667 1.75 17.55 -41.66
N GLY A 668 2.23 16.31 -41.85
CA GLY A 668 3.50 16.07 -42.53
C GLY A 668 4.74 16.55 -41.77
N VAL A 669 4.75 16.43 -40.43
CA VAL A 669 5.86 16.86 -39.58
C VAL A 669 7.20 16.32 -40.08
N ALA A 670 7.27 15.09 -40.49
CA ALA A 670 8.49 14.45 -41.02
C ALA A 670 9.03 15.10 -42.31
N LYS A 671 8.19 15.79 -43.09
CA LYS A 671 8.62 16.57 -44.26
C LYS A 671 9.21 17.91 -43.89
N HIS A 672 8.67 18.53 -42.83
CA HIS A 672 9.04 19.88 -42.44
C HIS A 672 10.18 19.93 -41.43
N PHE A 673 10.32 18.90 -40.59
CA PHE A 673 11.27 18.85 -39.49
C PHE A 673 12.25 17.68 -39.61
N ARG A 674 13.45 17.91 -39.09
CA ARG A 674 14.51 16.95 -38.93
C ARG A 674 14.82 16.77 -37.45
N LEU A 675 14.84 15.54 -36.97
CA LEU A 675 15.25 15.17 -35.63
C LEU A 675 16.68 14.61 -35.68
N GLU A 676 17.54 15.10 -34.81
CA GLU A 676 18.95 14.70 -34.76
C GLU A 676 19.37 14.48 -33.31
N VAL A 677 20.31 13.55 -33.09
CA VAL A 677 20.89 13.25 -31.79
C VAL A 677 22.43 13.31 -31.86
N ALA A 678 23.07 13.71 -30.76
CA ALA A 678 24.52 13.70 -30.63
C ALA A 678 24.96 13.34 -29.22
N GLU A 679 26.10 12.67 -29.07
CA GLU A 679 26.74 12.35 -27.79
C GLU A 679 27.94 13.28 -27.58
N GLY A 680 28.00 13.98 -26.46
CA GLY A 680 29.01 14.98 -26.16
C GLY A 680 29.12 16.05 -27.24
N ASN A 681 30.32 16.35 -27.67
CA ASN A 681 30.61 17.25 -28.82
C ASN A 681 30.67 16.50 -30.15
N GLY A 682 30.19 15.25 -30.19
CA GLY A 682 30.17 14.43 -31.40
C GLY A 682 29.27 14.98 -32.50
N GLU A 683 29.38 14.35 -33.68
CA GLU A 683 28.56 14.73 -34.83
C GLU A 683 27.08 14.42 -34.64
N TRP A 684 26.22 15.24 -35.24
CA TRP A 684 24.79 15.03 -35.26
C TRP A 684 24.42 13.87 -36.18
N ARG A 685 23.64 12.94 -35.66
CA ARG A 685 23.07 11.81 -36.38
C ARG A 685 21.57 12.04 -36.56
N GLU A 686 21.11 11.99 -37.79
CA GLU A 686 19.68 12.14 -38.10
C GLU A 686 18.93 10.87 -37.69
N VAL A 687 17.80 11.05 -37.03
CA VAL A 687 16.84 9.99 -36.74
C VAL A 687 15.87 9.89 -37.93
N SER A 688 15.78 8.71 -38.52
CA SER A 688 14.91 8.51 -39.69
C SER A 688 13.45 8.62 -39.31
N LEU A 689 12.74 9.56 -39.91
CA LEU A 689 11.30 9.73 -39.78
C LEU A 689 10.55 9.30 -41.05
N LEU A 690 11.18 8.46 -41.88
CA LEU A 690 10.65 8.08 -43.22
C LEU A 690 9.40 7.17 -43.17
N HIS A 691 9.12 6.59 -42.01
CA HIS A 691 7.95 5.70 -41.84
C HIS A 691 6.65 6.45 -41.56
N TYR A 692 6.71 7.76 -41.36
CA TYR A 692 5.55 8.57 -41.02
C TYR A 692 4.95 9.18 -42.30
N ASN A 693 3.64 9.03 -42.41
CA ASN A 693 2.94 9.52 -43.59
C ASN A 693 2.78 11.05 -43.59
N ASP A 694 2.47 11.60 -44.76
CA ASP A 694 2.37 13.04 -44.96
C ASP A 694 1.21 13.72 -44.22
N LYS A 695 0.31 12.96 -43.61
CA LYS A 695 -0.89 13.47 -42.92
C LYS A 695 -0.76 13.38 -41.42
N ASP A 696 0.25 12.70 -40.89
CA ASP A 696 0.40 12.54 -39.42
C ASP A 696 0.94 13.79 -38.75
N PRO A 697 0.20 14.38 -37.81
CA PRO A 697 0.70 15.47 -36.97
C PRO A 697 1.53 14.95 -35.80
N VAL A 698 1.48 13.65 -35.51
CA VAL A 698 2.12 13.00 -34.35
C VAL A 698 3.22 12.08 -34.84
N ILE A 699 4.39 12.21 -34.23
CA ILE A 699 5.53 11.34 -34.44
C ILE A 699 5.74 10.50 -33.20
N HIS A 700 5.77 9.19 -33.36
CA HIS A 700 6.18 8.23 -32.33
C HIS A 700 7.40 7.47 -32.83
N THR A 701 8.51 7.59 -32.13
CA THR A 701 9.72 6.82 -32.43
C THR A 701 10.00 5.84 -31.28
N GLY A 702 10.38 4.65 -31.61
CA GLY A 702 10.82 3.63 -30.67
C GLY A 702 12.06 2.95 -31.24
N ASN A 703 11.87 2.05 -32.19
CA ASN A 703 12.95 1.30 -32.82
C ASN A 703 13.99 2.17 -33.53
N GLU A 704 13.59 3.33 -34.07
CA GLU A 704 14.47 4.28 -34.73
C GLU A 704 15.48 4.93 -33.78
N LEU A 705 15.13 5.05 -32.50
CA LEU A 705 16.01 5.54 -31.44
C LEU A 705 16.84 4.42 -30.82
N GLY A 706 16.37 3.20 -30.83
CA GLY A 706 16.99 1.91 -30.55
C GLY A 706 18.16 1.88 -29.57
N GLY A 707 18.04 2.49 -28.40
CA GLY A 707 19.12 2.54 -27.42
C GLY A 707 20.25 3.52 -27.79
N MET A 708 19.98 4.53 -28.63
CA MET A 708 20.97 5.57 -28.95
C MET A 708 21.38 6.34 -27.69
N LYS A 709 22.68 6.45 -27.48
CA LYS A 709 23.24 7.34 -26.46
C LYS A 709 23.26 8.78 -26.97
N ALA A 710 22.80 9.70 -26.15
CA ALA A 710 22.74 11.12 -26.48
C ALA A 710 23.00 12.00 -25.26
N THR A 711 23.63 13.14 -25.49
CA THR A 711 23.60 14.28 -24.57
C THR A 711 22.86 15.46 -25.17
N ARG A 712 22.56 15.41 -26.47
CA ARG A 712 21.85 16.47 -27.17
C ARG A 712 20.84 15.90 -28.18
N LEU A 713 19.63 16.44 -28.16
CA LEU A 713 18.59 16.20 -29.16
C LEU A 713 18.28 17.52 -29.86
N ARG A 714 18.14 17.54 -31.16
CA ARG A 714 17.82 18.73 -31.91
C ARG A 714 16.68 18.50 -32.87
N LEU A 715 15.70 19.41 -32.86
CA LEU A 715 14.62 19.46 -33.83
C LEU A 715 14.77 20.71 -34.66
N THR A 716 14.90 20.54 -35.98
CA THR A 716 15.19 21.64 -36.93
C THR A 716 14.09 21.74 -37.99
N ASN A 717 13.59 22.95 -38.29
CA ASN A 717 12.82 23.20 -39.48
C ASN A 717 13.77 23.08 -40.68
N LYS A 718 13.64 21.98 -41.45
CA LYS A 718 14.52 21.71 -42.61
C LYS A 718 14.03 22.35 -43.93
N THR A 719 12.90 23.06 -43.88
CA THR A 719 12.34 23.72 -45.07
C THR A 719 12.97 25.09 -45.30
N GLY A 720 12.81 25.61 -46.52
CA GLY A 720 13.24 26.97 -46.86
C GLY A 720 12.27 28.07 -46.40
N GLU A 721 11.20 27.71 -45.68
CA GLU A 721 10.12 28.62 -45.31
C GLU A 721 9.85 28.54 -43.79
N GLU A 722 9.27 29.62 -43.23
CA GLU A 722 8.76 29.66 -41.87
C GLU A 722 7.59 28.69 -41.72
N GLN A 723 7.58 27.87 -40.65
CA GLN A 723 6.46 27.01 -40.28
C GLN A 723 5.70 27.59 -39.09
N GLN A 724 4.36 27.57 -39.17
CA GLN A 724 3.50 27.90 -38.04
C GLN A 724 3.09 26.61 -37.36
N VAL A 725 3.48 26.43 -36.11
CA VAL A 725 3.25 25.18 -35.36
C VAL A 725 2.43 25.42 -34.09
N TYR A 726 1.63 24.44 -33.71
CA TYR A 726 0.97 24.35 -32.42
C TYR A 726 1.74 23.34 -31.58
N PHE A 727 2.70 23.78 -30.79
CA PHE A 727 3.55 22.90 -29.98
C PHE A 727 2.72 22.24 -28.88
N ARG A 728 2.18 21.05 -29.15
CA ARG A 728 1.22 20.32 -28.33
C ARG A 728 1.90 19.46 -27.28
N ASN A 729 2.90 18.72 -27.66
CA ASN A 729 3.74 17.93 -26.78
C ASN A 729 5.08 17.63 -27.44
N PHE A 730 6.09 17.45 -26.61
CA PHE A 730 7.38 16.94 -26.99
C PHE A 730 7.93 16.14 -25.81
N ASN A 731 7.91 14.83 -25.93
CA ASN A 731 8.28 13.92 -24.87
C ASN A 731 9.32 12.93 -25.37
N PHE A 732 10.25 12.55 -24.50
CA PHE A 732 11.18 11.48 -24.79
C PHE A 732 11.38 10.60 -23.55
N VAL A 733 11.68 9.32 -23.78
CA VAL A 733 11.91 8.33 -22.72
C VAL A 733 13.39 7.99 -22.70
N VAL A 734 14.01 8.07 -21.54
CA VAL A 734 15.45 7.85 -21.32
C VAL A 734 15.66 6.74 -20.29
N GLN A 735 16.80 6.06 -20.44
CA GLN A 735 17.30 5.07 -19.49
C GLN A 735 18.67 5.46 -18.99
#